data_3bf9ea304775c0e588bf404401c88dea
#
_entry.id   3bf9ea304775c0e588bf404401c88dea
#
_cell.length_a   1.000
_cell.length_b   1.000
_cell.length_c   1.000
_cell.angle_alpha   90.00
_cell.angle_beta   90.00
_cell.angle_gamma   90.00
#
_symmetry.space_group_name_H-M   'P 1'
#
loop_
_entity.id
_entity.type
_entity.pdbx_description
1 polymer ?
#
loop_
_entity_poly.entity_id
_entity_poly.type
_entity_poly.pdbx_seq_one_letter_code
_entity_poly.pdbx_strand_id
1 'polypeptide(L)'
;MTAVLAAVDTAASGALSGAAGELGRRTAEGLAGLARRARRRDGGGEPLAAPTDDGERRALAALLIERARAEPGFARDLASWLRESEWLAAAVAVPATAAGAARPRMLPPLTSAFTDREDVLAAVTALLDEGDGGSEGAASPRMAASMALLTGPAGVGKTAAAVHCARALAARFPDGELYADLRGAAAATAVTPSEVLVRFLHRLGVPADRVPAGEQGQADLYRERTEGRRMVVLLDNAHSAAQLAPLLTASPGSLVLVTSRHRLPELVRDHGARIVRVGPLSDADSFLLLTRIAGPERVAAQRTHAEAVAARCGGIPLALCETGARVQTRERLSWESLEREFAAAVAGLRGSGHGQAPGMPDDADGLDDTATPDTPGVTSGGSDSPVGGGESPVEPALLATDLSYRDLAPDAARLYRLLALRPWPDIPVGAAAAAADTGEAEARRLLETLAAAHLLEETGEERYRFHDLVRLHAERRAHEEDGRGATALAVRRTVTWYLRLAARADALVVPGRWHLGPAYARTRGGDGPVGRTAGASRTAEEARAALDGLRRERANLAEAVRAAEEYGFDEEAWQLCEAMWGLHLRLGFHDQWVATHLRGVEAARRCAAGIGDPRAEGRMRTQLAFGYMGLGRYAEAEAQLTAAAAADERAGHHRGRATATESLGLLCLRQWRYEAAEEHFRQARSTLDGIAPGGDGAADVPRADALLAHHLGRALRGQGRHAEALAQLADALARFRALPDRDLYNEARVRMSLGETHLAAGDPAAARTPLDEALAVMASEGAVLQQADAAELRARCAEDPADAVRHLRLARSLYEEVGETAGVSRTGALLRERGAD
;
A
#
# COMPACT_ATOMS: atom_id res chain seq x y z
N MET A 1 29.65 17.98 -19.55
CA MET A 1 29.13 16.63 -19.84
C MET A 1 28.49 16.02 -18.62
N THR A 2 29.22 15.86 -17.53
CA THR A 2 28.71 15.17 -16.31
C THR A 2 27.45 15.83 -15.75
N ALA A 3 27.42 17.16 -15.58
CA ALA A 3 26.24 17.88 -15.08
C ALA A 3 25.02 17.76 -16.02
N VAL A 4 25.23 17.86 -17.33
CA VAL A 4 24.13 17.71 -18.29
C VAL A 4 23.61 16.27 -18.31
N LEU A 5 24.49 15.29 -18.23
CA LEU A 5 24.10 13.89 -18.17
C LEU A 5 23.30 13.58 -16.90
N ALA A 6 23.78 14.02 -15.74
CA ALA A 6 23.07 13.84 -14.47
C ALA A 6 21.68 14.52 -14.48
N ALA A 7 21.57 15.70 -15.08
CA ALA A 7 20.30 16.40 -15.24
C ALA A 7 19.35 15.67 -16.20
N VAL A 8 19.88 15.11 -17.29
CA VAL A 8 19.10 14.28 -18.25
C VAL A 8 18.63 12.99 -17.55
N ASP A 9 19.48 12.34 -16.77
CA ASP A 9 19.12 11.17 -15.97
C ASP A 9 18.01 11.48 -14.97
N THR A 10 18.15 12.59 -14.23
CA THR A 10 17.16 13.03 -13.26
C THR A 10 15.82 13.37 -13.93
N ALA A 11 15.83 14.09 -15.03
CA ALA A 11 14.61 14.47 -15.76
C ALA A 11 13.94 13.26 -16.42
N ALA A 12 14.71 12.36 -17.01
CA ALA A 12 14.21 11.13 -17.60
C ALA A 12 13.64 10.18 -16.53
N SER A 13 14.34 9.99 -15.40
CA SER A 13 13.89 9.18 -14.28
C SER A 13 12.68 9.80 -13.58
N GLY A 14 12.62 11.10 -13.40
CA GLY A 14 11.48 11.82 -12.84
C GLY A 14 10.24 11.73 -13.72
N ALA A 15 10.40 11.77 -15.05
CA ALA A 15 9.33 11.53 -16.01
C ALA A 15 8.84 10.07 -15.99
N LEU A 16 9.78 9.13 -15.75
CA LEU A 16 9.52 7.69 -15.75
C LEU A 16 8.91 7.20 -14.45
N SER A 17 9.32 7.73 -13.29
CA SER A 17 8.94 7.16 -12.00
C SER A 17 7.66 7.70 -11.40
N GLY A 18 7.06 8.76 -11.94
CA GLY A 18 5.88 9.42 -11.34
C GLY A 18 6.13 9.99 -9.94
N ALA A 19 7.34 9.77 -9.36
CA ALA A 19 7.69 10.13 -7.99
C ALA A 19 7.94 11.63 -7.78
N ALA A 20 8.18 12.37 -8.86
CA ALA A 20 8.51 13.79 -8.82
C ALA A 20 7.29 14.72 -9.09
N GLY A 21 6.07 14.18 -9.08
CA GLY A 21 4.85 14.94 -9.26
C GLY A 21 4.87 15.88 -10.48
N GLU A 22 4.31 17.07 -10.32
CA GLU A 22 4.23 18.10 -11.37
C GLU A 22 5.61 18.66 -11.76
N LEU A 23 6.56 18.70 -10.83
CA LEU A 23 7.91 19.20 -11.13
C LEU A 23 8.68 18.24 -12.06
N GLY A 24 8.64 16.94 -11.78
CA GLY A 24 9.26 15.94 -12.65
C GLY A 24 8.69 16.04 -14.07
N ARG A 25 7.38 16.23 -14.18
CA ARG A 25 6.70 16.46 -15.45
C ARG A 25 7.22 17.72 -16.17
N ARG A 26 7.33 18.85 -15.48
CA ARG A 26 7.81 20.12 -16.06
C ARG A 26 9.27 20.05 -16.50
N THR A 27 10.13 19.46 -15.66
CA THR A 27 11.54 19.30 -15.98
C THR A 27 11.72 18.39 -17.19
N ALA A 28 10.93 17.32 -17.27
CA ALA A 28 10.90 16.42 -18.42
C ALA A 28 10.37 17.12 -19.70
N GLU A 29 9.29 17.91 -19.60
CA GLU A 29 8.77 18.71 -20.72
C GLU A 29 9.78 19.77 -21.18
N GLY A 30 10.48 20.39 -20.23
CA GLY A 30 11.59 21.33 -20.50
C GLY A 30 12.73 20.67 -21.29
N LEU A 31 13.14 19.48 -20.87
CA LEU A 31 14.14 18.67 -21.58
C LEU A 31 13.65 18.29 -22.99
N ALA A 32 12.39 17.87 -23.11
CA ALA A 32 11.80 17.57 -24.42
C ALA A 32 11.78 18.79 -25.34
N GLY A 33 11.50 19.99 -24.80
CA GLY A 33 11.56 21.26 -25.54
C GLY A 33 12.97 21.58 -26.05
N LEU A 34 13.98 21.41 -25.18
CA LEU A 34 15.38 21.58 -25.55
C LEU A 34 15.83 20.57 -26.60
N ALA A 35 15.51 19.28 -26.40
CA ALA A 35 15.83 18.20 -27.31
C ALA A 35 15.26 18.45 -28.73
N ARG A 36 14.00 18.92 -28.78
CA ARG A 36 13.35 19.25 -30.05
C ARG A 36 14.03 20.43 -30.77
N ARG A 37 14.39 21.49 -30.06
CA ARG A 37 15.09 22.62 -30.64
C ARG A 37 16.50 22.26 -31.11
N ALA A 38 17.19 21.35 -30.39
CA ALA A 38 18.47 20.86 -30.80
C ALA A 38 18.42 20.07 -32.11
N ARG A 39 17.40 19.22 -32.33
CA ARG A 39 17.21 18.39 -33.53
C ARG A 39 16.68 19.16 -34.77
N ARG A 40 15.90 20.23 -34.63
CA ARG A 40 15.24 20.93 -35.77
C ARG A 40 16.17 21.45 -36.86
N ARG A 41 17.45 21.60 -36.61
CA ARG A 41 18.39 22.15 -37.61
C ARG A 41 19.13 21.10 -38.42
N ASP A 42 19.12 19.83 -37.97
CA ASP A 42 19.88 18.77 -38.65
C ASP A 42 19.04 18.00 -39.70
N GLY A 43 17.81 18.44 -40.01
CA GLY A 43 16.97 17.82 -41.05
C GLY A 43 16.51 16.38 -40.71
N GLY A 44 16.75 15.89 -39.50
CA GLY A 44 16.37 14.56 -39.05
C GLY A 44 14.92 14.46 -38.68
N GLY A 45 14.11 13.75 -39.49
CA GLY A 45 12.69 13.54 -39.32
C GLY A 45 12.33 12.42 -38.31
N GLU A 46 13.23 12.01 -37.44
CA GLU A 46 12.89 11.00 -36.42
C GLU A 46 12.03 11.59 -35.29
N PRO A 47 10.95 10.88 -34.91
CA PRO A 47 10.09 11.33 -33.82
C PRO A 47 10.88 11.42 -32.51
N LEU A 48 10.61 12.48 -31.73
CA LEU A 48 11.21 12.66 -30.42
C LEU A 48 10.58 11.68 -29.42
N ALA A 49 11.40 10.88 -28.76
CA ALA A 49 10.99 10.02 -27.64
C ALA A 49 11.83 10.31 -26.39
N ALA A 50 11.29 10.04 -25.22
CA ALA A 50 12.05 10.11 -23.97
C ALA A 50 13.14 9.03 -23.97
N PRO A 51 14.39 9.35 -23.53
CA PRO A 51 15.46 8.37 -23.51
C PRO A 51 15.16 7.27 -22.49
N THR A 52 15.23 6.02 -22.93
CA THR A 52 14.89 4.83 -22.15
C THR A 52 16.09 4.11 -21.56
N ASP A 53 17.26 4.25 -22.19
CA ASP A 53 18.51 3.64 -21.73
C ASP A 53 19.66 4.64 -21.60
N ASP A 54 20.76 4.21 -21.00
CA ASP A 54 21.93 5.04 -20.74
C ASP A 54 22.65 5.51 -22.01
N GLY A 55 22.54 4.77 -23.12
CA GLY A 55 23.09 5.13 -24.40
C GLY A 55 22.34 6.33 -25.00
N GLU A 56 21.01 6.27 -25.02
CA GLU A 56 20.15 7.35 -25.49
C GLU A 56 20.28 8.62 -24.62
N ARG A 57 20.43 8.48 -23.30
CA ARG A 57 20.68 9.60 -22.38
C ARG A 57 21.98 10.31 -22.66
N ARG A 58 23.07 9.54 -22.90
CA ARG A 58 24.38 10.09 -23.28
C ARG A 58 24.34 10.77 -24.62
N ALA A 59 23.67 10.19 -25.61
CA ALA A 59 23.50 10.78 -26.94
C ALA A 59 22.75 12.10 -26.87
N LEU A 60 21.67 12.16 -26.10
CA LEU A 60 20.91 13.38 -25.91
C LEU A 60 21.74 14.46 -25.17
N ALA A 61 22.47 14.09 -24.13
CA ALA A 61 23.33 15.05 -23.42
C ALA A 61 24.43 15.64 -24.33
N ALA A 62 25.03 14.79 -25.20
CA ALA A 62 26.01 15.24 -26.16
C ALA A 62 25.41 16.23 -27.18
N LEU A 63 24.24 15.94 -27.73
CA LEU A 63 23.52 16.82 -28.65
C LEU A 63 23.20 18.17 -28.03
N LEU A 64 22.71 18.22 -26.79
CA LEU A 64 22.39 19.46 -26.07
C LEU A 64 23.64 20.33 -25.85
N ILE A 65 24.77 19.70 -25.53
CA ILE A 65 26.04 20.42 -25.33
C ILE A 65 26.59 20.98 -26.65
N GLU A 66 26.56 20.19 -27.72
CA GLU A 66 27.01 20.61 -29.04
C GLU A 66 26.18 21.82 -29.48
N ARG A 67 24.85 21.75 -29.26
CA ARG A 67 23.97 22.84 -29.60
C ARG A 67 24.21 24.11 -28.80
N ALA A 68 24.44 23.96 -27.49
CA ALA A 68 24.77 25.06 -26.60
C ALA A 68 26.09 25.77 -26.98
N ARG A 69 27.07 25.03 -27.52
CA ARG A 69 28.33 25.59 -28.03
C ARG A 69 28.11 26.41 -29.30
N ALA A 70 27.13 26.01 -30.11
CA ALA A 70 26.87 26.67 -31.40
C ALA A 70 25.95 27.91 -31.29
N GLU A 71 25.11 27.99 -30.25
CA GLU A 71 24.08 29.05 -30.10
C GLU A 71 24.04 29.64 -28.69
N PRO A 72 24.43 30.90 -28.47
CA PRO A 72 24.40 31.56 -27.17
C PRO A 72 23.00 31.65 -26.51
N GLY A 73 21.92 31.73 -27.34
CA GLY A 73 20.54 31.71 -26.88
C GLY A 73 20.17 30.35 -26.30
N PHE A 74 20.48 29.28 -27.01
CA PHE A 74 20.28 27.90 -26.55
C PHE A 74 21.10 27.56 -25.31
N ALA A 75 22.33 28.07 -25.19
CA ALA A 75 23.17 27.91 -24.02
C ALA A 75 22.53 28.51 -22.76
N ARG A 76 21.90 29.69 -22.87
CA ARG A 76 21.17 30.33 -21.75
C ARG A 76 19.96 29.49 -21.31
N ASP A 77 19.20 28.97 -22.28
CA ASP A 77 18.03 28.15 -21.99
C ASP A 77 18.41 26.79 -21.37
N LEU A 78 19.46 26.17 -21.89
CA LEU A 78 20.04 24.96 -21.30
C LEU A 78 20.54 25.21 -19.88
N ALA A 79 21.23 26.32 -19.63
CA ALA A 79 21.69 26.69 -18.30
C ALA A 79 20.53 26.97 -17.33
N SER A 80 19.42 27.54 -17.82
CA SER A 80 18.22 27.71 -17.00
C SER A 80 17.58 26.37 -16.64
N TRP A 81 17.43 25.48 -17.61
CA TRP A 81 16.91 24.14 -17.39
C TRP A 81 17.84 23.29 -16.51
N LEU A 82 19.17 23.41 -16.63
CA LEU A 82 20.12 22.72 -15.75
C LEU A 82 19.94 23.16 -14.30
N ARG A 83 19.73 24.44 -14.02
CA ARG A 83 19.41 24.89 -12.65
C ARG A 83 18.10 24.28 -12.13
N GLU A 84 17.06 24.21 -12.96
CA GLU A 84 15.81 23.56 -12.59
C GLU A 84 16.00 22.06 -12.29
N SER A 85 16.83 21.36 -13.06
CA SER A 85 17.12 19.93 -12.84
C SER A 85 18.11 19.69 -11.70
N GLU A 86 19.06 20.59 -11.43
CA GLU A 86 19.89 20.55 -10.22
C GLU A 86 19.06 20.73 -8.95
N TRP A 87 18.01 21.55 -9.01
CA TRP A 87 17.05 21.65 -7.91
C TRP A 87 16.21 20.41 -7.74
N LEU A 88 15.82 19.72 -8.82
CA LEU A 88 15.17 18.43 -8.74
C LEU A 88 16.11 17.39 -8.11
N ALA A 89 17.36 17.33 -8.56
CA ALA A 89 18.38 16.45 -8.02
C ALA A 89 18.71 16.79 -6.54
N ALA A 90 18.84 18.09 -6.19
CA ALA A 90 19.04 18.54 -4.83
C ALA A 90 17.80 18.33 -3.95
N ALA A 91 16.61 18.40 -4.52
CA ALA A 91 15.37 18.07 -3.81
C ALA A 91 15.26 16.57 -3.56
N VAL A 92 15.83 15.73 -4.42
CA VAL A 92 15.97 14.28 -4.23
C VAL A 92 17.12 13.96 -3.26
N ALA A 93 18.23 14.76 -3.31
CA ALA A 93 19.41 14.65 -2.43
C ALA A 93 19.37 15.70 -1.32
N VAL A 94 18.52 15.57 -0.30
CA VAL A 94 18.62 16.42 0.92
C VAL A 94 19.78 15.92 1.76
N PRO A 95 20.76 16.80 2.11
CA PRO A 95 21.77 16.45 3.10
C PRO A 95 21.09 16.15 4.44
N ALA A 96 21.54 15.10 5.11
CA ALA A 96 21.02 14.62 6.40
C ALA A 96 21.19 15.61 7.59
N THR A 97 21.51 16.89 7.35
CA THR A 97 21.97 17.82 8.38
C THR A 97 21.02 18.98 8.73
N ALA A 98 19.83 19.09 8.13
CA ALA A 98 18.99 20.28 8.34
C ALA A 98 17.56 20.06 8.92
N ALA A 99 17.11 18.80 9.13
CA ALA A 99 15.95 18.53 9.99
C ALA A 99 16.46 17.76 11.20
N GLY A 100 16.17 18.19 12.41
CA GLY A 100 16.52 17.44 13.62
C GLY A 100 16.11 16.00 13.41
N ALA A 101 17.08 15.08 13.40
CA ALA A 101 16.91 13.71 12.95
C ALA A 101 15.65 13.11 13.60
N ALA A 102 14.63 12.82 12.79
CA ALA A 102 13.40 12.22 13.27
C ALA A 102 13.77 10.92 13.99
N ARG A 103 13.45 10.84 15.29
CA ARG A 103 13.68 9.66 16.13
C ARG A 103 12.37 8.88 16.20
N PRO A 104 12.15 7.90 15.33
CA PRO A 104 10.93 7.12 15.36
C PRO A 104 10.83 6.34 16.67
N ARG A 105 9.61 6.25 17.22
CA ARG A 105 9.28 5.42 18.36
C ARG A 105 8.03 4.63 18.02
N MET A 106 8.24 3.43 17.46
CA MET A 106 7.16 2.62 16.89
C MET A 106 6.88 1.36 17.68
N LEU A 107 7.66 1.01 18.71
CA LEU A 107 7.45 -0.21 19.48
C LEU A 107 6.06 -0.21 20.13
N PRO A 108 5.32 -1.34 20.07
CA PRO A 108 4.06 -1.50 20.76
C PRO A 108 4.25 -1.46 22.29
N PRO A 109 3.19 -1.17 23.07
CA PRO A 109 3.28 -1.22 24.53
C PRO A 109 3.65 -2.62 25.03
N LEU A 110 4.36 -2.70 26.14
CA LEU A 110 4.57 -3.96 26.85
C LEU A 110 3.29 -4.37 27.58
N THR A 111 3.01 -5.66 27.60
CA THR A 111 1.97 -6.20 28.46
C THR A 111 2.38 -6.08 29.93
N SER A 112 1.45 -5.67 30.78
CA SER A 112 1.68 -5.55 32.24
C SER A 112 1.96 -6.90 32.92
N ALA A 113 1.52 -7.99 32.31
CA ALA A 113 1.68 -9.35 32.79
C ALA A 113 2.95 -10.07 32.28
N PHE A 114 3.88 -9.33 31.64
CA PHE A 114 5.12 -9.92 31.13
C PHE A 114 5.90 -10.64 32.23
N THR A 115 6.26 -11.89 31.99
CA THR A 115 6.99 -12.75 32.94
C THR A 115 8.14 -13.43 32.24
N ASP A 116 9.30 -13.36 32.81
CA ASP A 116 10.56 -13.98 32.43
C ASP A 116 10.88 -14.12 30.95
N ARG A 117 12.01 -13.77 30.52
CA ARG A 117 12.71 -14.01 29.21
C ARG A 117 14.14 -13.46 29.36
N GLU A 118 14.71 -13.56 30.54
CA GLU A 118 16.07 -13.08 30.78
C GLU A 118 17.08 -13.82 29.93
N ASP A 119 16.82 -15.10 29.63
CA ASP A 119 17.60 -15.93 28.71
C ASP A 119 17.65 -15.37 27.30
N VAL A 120 16.51 -14.92 26.78
CA VAL A 120 16.39 -14.29 25.46
C VAL A 120 17.12 -12.94 25.44
N LEU A 121 16.89 -12.13 26.47
CA LEU A 121 17.57 -10.83 26.62
C LEU A 121 19.10 -11.01 26.72
N ALA A 122 19.58 -11.96 27.50
CA ALA A 122 20.99 -12.29 27.64
C ALA A 122 21.59 -12.73 26.29
N ALA A 123 20.89 -13.58 25.52
CA ALA A 123 21.35 -14.03 24.20
C ALA A 123 21.45 -12.88 23.20
N VAL A 124 20.48 -11.93 23.19
CA VAL A 124 20.51 -10.75 22.33
C VAL A 124 21.60 -9.78 22.78
N THR A 125 21.80 -9.61 24.09
CA THR A 125 22.86 -8.75 24.65
C THR A 125 24.24 -9.30 24.29
N ALA A 126 24.46 -10.60 24.46
CA ALA A 126 25.73 -11.25 24.10
C ALA A 126 26.09 -11.06 22.61
N LEU A 127 25.07 -11.11 21.72
CA LEU A 127 25.26 -10.81 20.29
C LEU A 127 25.80 -9.40 20.06
N LEU A 128 25.34 -8.42 20.83
CA LEU A 128 25.82 -7.05 20.74
C LEU A 128 27.23 -6.88 21.31
N ASP A 129 27.51 -7.55 22.43
CA ASP A 129 28.78 -7.43 23.16
C ASP A 129 29.93 -8.19 22.46
N GLU A 130 29.65 -9.32 21.78
CA GLU A 130 30.63 -10.02 20.90
C GLU A 130 31.21 -9.12 19.80
N GLY A 131 30.56 -8.04 19.50
CA GLY A 131 31.01 -7.09 18.49
C GLY A 131 31.67 -5.81 19.03
N ASP A 132 31.43 -5.48 20.30
CA ASP A 132 32.05 -4.33 20.97
C ASP A 132 33.34 -4.72 21.69
N GLY A 133 33.53 -6.02 21.95
CA GLY A 133 34.67 -6.57 22.72
C GLY A 133 35.79 -7.12 21.86
N GLY A 134 36.47 -6.27 21.10
CA GLY A 134 37.76 -6.62 20.48
C GLY A 134 38.88 -6.67 21.51
N SER A 135 39.30 -7.90 21.98
CA SER A 135 40.65 -8.08 22.48
C SER A 135 41.67 -7.65 21.44
N GLU A 136 42.71 -6.93 21.85
CA GLU A 136 43.78 -6.40 21.01
C GLU A 136 44.39 -7.49 20.10
N GLY A 137 43.95 -7.61 18.86
CA GLY A 137 44.58 -8.49 17.88
C GLY A 137 43.61 -9.12 16.88
N ALA A 138 43.02 -8.34 15.97
CA ALA A 138 42.26 -8.75 14.77
C ALA A 138 40.72 -8.82 14.86
N ALA A 139 40.08 -7.74 15.30
CA ALA A 139 38.67 -7.56 15.05
C ALA A 139 38.50 -6.71 13.78
N SER A 140 38.04 -7.31 12.68
CA SER A 140 37.55 -6.56 11.53
C SER A 140 36.32 -5.77 11.95
N PRO A 141 36.22 -4.48 11.56
CA PRO A 141 35.05 -3.67 11.91
C PRO A 141 33.77 -4.34 11.37
N ARG A 142 32.70 -4.33 12.18
CA ARG A 142 31.39 -4.81 11.71
C ARG A 142 30.98 -4.09 10.44
N MET A 143 30.63 -4.88 9.43
CA MET A 143 30.18 -4.34 8.14
C MET A 143 28.65 -4.33 8.00
N ALA A 144 27.91 -4.93 8.96
CA ALA A 144 26.45 -5.05 8.94
C ALA A 144 25.83 -4.92 10.33
N ALA A 145 24.54 -4.64 10.38
CA ALA A 145 23.74 -4.62 11.61
C ALA A 145 23.75 -5.98 12.33
N SER A 146 23.70 -5.96 13.67
CA SER A 146 23.51 -7.18 14.45
C SER A 146 22.10 -7.71 14.26
N MET A 147 21.94 -9.02 13.99
CA MET A 147 20.63 -9.61 13.72
C MET A 147 20.34 -10.81 14.61
N ALA A 148 19.21 -10.76 15.33
CA ALA A 148 18.69 -11.91 16.09
C ALA A 148 17.34 -12.36 15.51
N LEU A 149 17.22 -13.67 15.22
CA LEU A 149 16.00 -14.32 14.77
C LEU A 149 15.40 -15.11 15.93
N LEU A 150 14.32 -14.59 16.53
CA LEU A 150 13.57 -15.24 17.61
C LEU A 150 12.60 -16.27 16.99
N THR A 151 12.83 -17.54 17.25
CA THR A 151 12.01 -18.64 16.73
C THR A 151 11.36 -19.44 17.86
N GLY A 152 10.20 -20.02 17.60
CA GLY A 152 9.47 -20.84 18.55
C GLY A 152 8.03 -21.08 18.14
N PRO A 153 7.29 -21.94 18.85
CA PRO A 153 5.91 -22.25 18.52
C PRO A 153 5.00 -21.01 18.62
N ALA A 154 3.81 -21.12 18.04
CA ALA A 154 2.81 -20.06 18.12
C ALA A 154 2.30 -19.92 19.57
N GLY A 155 1.98 -18.69 19.99
CA GLY A 155 1.52 -18.40 21.37
C GLY A 155 2.59 -18.38 22.45
N VAL A 156 3.86 -18.74 22.14
CA VAL A 156 4.97 -18.81 23.12
C VAL A 156 5.51 -17.45 23.57
N GLY A 157 5.01 -16.34 22.98
CA GLY A 157 5.40 -15.00 23.39
C GLY A 157 6.62 -14.42 22.68
N LYS A 158 6.93 -14.82 21.43
CA LYS A 158 8.06 -14.27 20.63
C LYS A 158 8.01 -12.76 20.49
N THR A 159 6.85 -12.23 20.09
CA THR A 159 6.62 -10.78 19.94
C THR A 159 6.85 -10.06 21.25
N ALA A 160 6.28 -10.54 22.36
CA ALA A 160 6.46 -9.95 23.68
C ALA A 160 7.92 -9.94 24.12
N ALA A 161 8.64 -11.05 23.88
CA ALA A 161 10.08 -11.15 24.18
C ALA A 161 10.91 -10.17 23.32
N ALA A 162 10.61 -10.07 22.03
CA ALA A 162 11.31 -9.16 21.13
C ALA A 162 11.09 -7.68 21.51
N VAL A 163 9.84 -7.30 21.83
CA VAL A 163 9.51 -5.94 22.31
C VAL A 163 10.19 -5.66 23.64
N HIS A 164 10.24 -6.66 24.57
CA HIS A 164 10.96 -6.54 25.83
C HIS A 164 12.45 -6.29 25.61
N CYS A 165 13.12 -7.09 24.77
CA CYS A 165 14.52 -6.91 24.42
C CYS A 165 14.78 -5.54 23.77
N ALA A 166 13.95 -5.14 22.83
CA ALA A 166 14.07 -3.84 22.15
C ALA A 166 14.00 -2.67 23.15
N ARG A 167 13.07 -2.72 24.11
CA ARG A 167 12.92 -1.70 25.15
C ARG A 167 14.05 -1.71 26.19
N ALA A 168 14.46 -2.90 26.65
CA ALA A 168 15.55 -3.05 27.60
C ALA A 168 16.88 -2.51 27.03
N LEU A 169 17.09 -2.66 25.72
CA LEU A 169 18.29 -2.22 25.03
C LEU A 169 18.17 -0.83 24.39
N ALA A 170 17.03 -0.14 24.51
CA ALA A 170 16.75 1.14 23.84
C ALA A 170 17.80 2.22 24.10
N ALA A 171 18.43 2.25 25.29
CA ALA A 171 19.50 3.19 25.63
C ALA A 171 20.76 3.04 24.73
N ARG A 172 20.99 1.86 24.15
CA ARG A 172 22.12 1.60 23.22
C ARG A 172 21.81 2.14 21.80
N PHE A 173 20.54 2.47 21.49
CA PHE A 173 20.07 2.84 20.16
C PHE A 173 19.39 4.22 20.17
N PRO A 174 20.14 5.31 20.28
CA PRO A 174 19.61 6.65 20.51
C PRO A 174 18.85 7.24 19.33
N ASP A 175 19.00 6.68 18.12
CA ASP A 175 18.41 7.24 16.89
C ASP A 175 17.01 6.74 16.61
N GLY A 176 16.47 5.85 17.47
CA GLY A 176 15.07 5.48 17.46
C GLY A 176 14.78 4.00 17.23
N GLU A 177 13.49 3.69 17.11
CA GLU A 177 12.94 2.35 17.04
C GLU A 177 11.92 2.26 15.91
N LEU A 178 12.10 1.28 15.01
CA LEU A 178 11.16 0.93 13.95
C LEU A 178 10.49 -0.40 14.28
N TYR A 179 9.20 -0.51 14.00
CA TYR A 179 8.41 -1.73 14.20
C TYR A 179 7.49 -2.00 13.02
N ALA A 180 7.46 -3.26 12.58
CA ALA A 180 6.48 -3.77 11.62
C ALA A 180 6.03 -5.18 11.98
N ASP A 181 4.71 -5.38 12.08
CA ASP A 181 4.09 -6.70 12.01
C ASP A 181 3.94 -7.07 10.53
N LEU A 182 4.66 -8.11 10.11
CA LEU A 182 4.72 -8.59 8.72
C LEU A 182 3.60 -9.57 8.36
N ARG A 183 2.76 -9.94 9.34
CA ARG A 183 1.62 -10.86 9.17
C ARG A 183 1.96 -12.16 8.45
N GLY A 184 3.12 -12.71 8.75
CA GLY A 184 3.68 -13.89 8.08
C GLY A 184 3.08 -15.23 8.51
N ALA A 185 1.89 -15.26 9.09
CA ALA A 185 1.19 -16.51 9.43
C ALA A 185 0.88 -17.35 8.18
N ALA A 186 0.59 -16.69 7.05
CA ALA A 186 0.47 -17.32 5.74
C ALA A 186 1.01 -16.36 4.67
N ALA A 187 1.57 -16.92 3.58
CA ALA A 187 2.13 -16.13 2.47
C ALA A 187 1.10 -15.16 1.86
N ALA A 188 -0.16 -15.58 1.78
CA ALA A 188 -1.24 -14.77 1.21
C ALA A 188 -1.59 -13.53 2.04
N THR A 189 -1.29 -13.51 3.33
CA THR A 189 -1.59 -12.41 4.25
C THR A 189 -0.38 -11.56 4.60
N ALA A 190 0.80 -12.01 4.21
CA ALA A 190 2.05 -11.33 4.50
C ALA A 190 2.07 -9.91 3.92
N VAL A 191 2.48 -8.95 4.73
CA VAL A 191 2.64 -7.55 4.32
C VAL A 191 3.81 -7.46 3.34
N THR A 192 3.62 -6.71 2.25
CA THR A 192 4.71 -6.53 1.27
C THR A 192 5.83 -5.67 1.83
N PRO A 193 7.10 -5.91 1.44
CA PRO A 193 8.21 -5.05 1.86
C PRO A 193 7.98 -3.59 1.51
N SER A 194 7.42 -3.30 0.34
CA SER A 194 7.10 -1.94 -0.11
C SER A 194 6.18 -1.20 0.87
N GLU A 195 5.14 -1.85 1.40
CA GLU A 195 4.23 -1.25 2.39
C GLU A 195 4.95 -0.88 3.70
N VAL A 196 5.88 -1.73 4.14
CA VAL A 196 6.67 -1.49 5.35
C VAL A 196 7.67 -0.35 5.11
N LEU A 197 8.37 -0.38 3.96
CA LEU A 197 9.35 0.64 3.58
C LEU A 197 8.73 2.02 3.51
N VAL A 198 7.58 2.17 2.86
CA VAL A 198 6.85 3.45 2.81
C VAL A 198 6.58 3.97 4.23
N ARG A 199 6.09 3.11 5.13
CA ARG A 199 5.82 3.49 6.52
C ARG A 199 7.09 3.85 7.28
N PHE A 200 8.18 3.09 7.11
CA PHE A 200 9.46 3.36 7.75
C PHE A 200 10.07 4.67 7.24
N LEU A 201 10.07 4.89 5.94
CA LEU A 201 10.56 6.12 5.32
C LEU A 201 9.82 7.36 5.83
N HIS A 202 8.49 7.29 5.94
CA HIS A 202 7.71 8.39 6.55
C HIS A 202 8.11 8.65 8.00
N ARG A 203 8.32 7.60 8.80
CA ARG A 203 8.76 7.74 10.21
C ARG A 203 10.20 8.23 10.34
N LEU A 204 11.02 8.01 9.33
CA LEU A 204 12.38 8.57 9.22
C LEU A 204 12.38 9.99 8.68
N GLY A 205 11.22 10.60 8.47
CA GLY A 205 11.09 11.99 8.02
C GLY A 205 11.14 12.14 6.50
N VAL A 206 10.97 11.05 5.74
CA VAL A 206 10.85 11.12 4.28
C VAL A 206 9.40 11.46 3.93
N PRO A 207 9.15 12.57 3.26
CA PRO A 207 7.82 12.94 2.79
C PRO A 207 7.26 11.94 1.77
N ALA A 208 5.92 11.82 1.69
CA ALA A 208 5.25 10.83 0.87
C ALA A 208 5.60 10.94 -0.62
N ASP A 209 5.76 12.16 -1.11
CA ASP A 209 6.11 12.49 -2.50
C ASP A 209 7.56 12.14 -2.88
N ARG A 210 8.42 11.88 -1.88
CA ARG A 210 9.82 11.48 -2.08
C ARG A 210 10.07 9.99 -1.92
N VAL A 211 9.05 9.23 -1.55
CA VAL A 211 9.16 7.78 -1.49
C VAL A 211 9.09 7.24 -2.92
N PRO A 212 10.11 6.53 -3.40
CA PRO A 212 10.10 5.94 -4.74
C PRO A 212 8.89 5.02 -4.94
N ALA A 213 8.37 4.95 -6.16
CA ALA A 213 7.19 4.15 -6.47
C ALA A 213 7.46 2.63 -6.42
N GLY A 214 8.71 2.20 -6.66
CA GLY A 214 9.09 0.78 -6.69
C GLY A 214 9.85 0.33 -5.45
N GLU A 215 9.69 -0.93 -5.05
CA GLU A 215 10.28 -1.54 -3.85
C GLU A 215 11.80 -1.36 -3.79
N GLN A 216 12.51 -1.58 -4.90
CA GLN A 216 13.97 -1.44 -4.93
C GLN A 216 14.41 -0.03 -4.59
N GLY A 217 13.80 1.01 -5.20
CA GLY A 217 14.11 2.41 -4.89
C GLY A 217 13.78 2.79 -3.44
N GLN A 218 12.70 2.23 -2.89
CA GLN A 218 12.34 2.41 -1.49
C GLN A 218 13.37 1.77 -0.56
N ALA A 219 13.84 0.55 -0.89
CA ALA A 219 14.87 -0.14 -0.11
C ALA A 219 16.21 0.60 -0.14
N ASP A 220 16.60 1.14 -1.30
CA ASP A 220 17.84 1.90 -1.44
C ASP A 220 17.77 3.19 -0.62
N LEU A 221 16.66 3.92 -0.70
CA LEU A 221 16.42 5.13 0.10
C LEU A 221 16.36 4.81 1.61
N TYR A 222 15.77 3.68 2.00
CA TYR A 222 15.75 3.24 3.40
C TYR A 222 17.15 2.96 3.93
N ARG A 223 18.00 2.27 3.15
CA ARG A 223 19.40 2.01 3.54
C ARG A 223 20.18 3.33 3.68
N GLU A 224 20.04 4.26 2.73
CA GLU A 224 20.62 5.61 2.80
C GLU A 224 20.19 6.35 4.08
N ARG A 225 18.89 6.31 4.42
CA ARG A 225 18.34 7.03 5.58
C ARG A 225 18.70 6.40 6.92
N THR A 226 19.04 5.13 6.93
CA THR A 226 19.48 4.43 8.14
C THR A 226 20.99 4.33 8.26
N GLU A 227 21.76 4.68 7.24
CA GLU A 227 23.22 4.64 7.26
C GLU A 227 23.81 5.49 8.39
N GLY A 228 24.75 4.92 9.15
CA GLY A 228 25.39 5.57 10.29
C GLY A 228 24.50 5.76 11.53
N ARG A 229 23.23 5.37 11.49
CA ARG A 229 22.33 5.44 12.65
C ARG A 229 22.43 4.21 13.54
N ARG A 230 22.15 4.41 14.81
CA ARG A 230 22.07 3.37 15.83
C ARG A 230 20.61 3.19 16.23
N MET A 231 19.94 2.25 15.57
CA MET A 231 18.50 2.03 15.69
C MET A 231 18.17 0.59 16.03
N VAL A 232 17.00 0.35 16.64
CA VAL A 232 16.37 -0.97 16.72
C VAL A 232 15.35 -1.07 15.58
N VAL A 233 15.44 -2.16 14.80
CA VAL A 233 14.44 -2.52 13.80
C VAL A 233 13.81 -3.85 14.21
N LEU A 234 12.55 -3.83 14.63
CA LEU A 234 11.80 -5.03 15.00
C LEU A 234 10.83 -5.41 13.90
N LEU A 235 11.12 -6.54 13.25
CA LEU A 235 10.32 -7.14 12.17
C LEU A 235 9.60 -8.37 12.72
N ASP A 236 8.36 -8.19 13.10
CA ASP A 236 7.57 -9.18 13.79
C ASP A 236 6.81 -10.10 12.82
N ASN A 237 6.68 -11.37 13.15
CA ASN A 237 5.88 -12.35 12.42
C ASN A 237 6.29 -12.48 10.94
N ALA A 238 7.57 -12.69 10.66
CA ALA A 238 8.12 -12.85 9.32
C ALA A 238 7.78 -14.22 8.71
N HIS A 239 7.42 -14.23 7.41
CA HIS A 239 7.11 -15.45 6.66
C HIS A 239 8.32 -16.04 5.95
N SER A 240 9.14 -15.21 5.30
CA SER A 240 10.28 -15.65 4.49
C SER A 240 11.45 -14.67 4.54
N ALA A 241 12.64 -15.13 4.18
CA ALA A 241 13.82 -14.29 4.05
C ALA A 241 13.67 -13.25 2.92
N ALA A 242 13.00 -13.60 1.83
CA ALA A 242 12.73 -12.68 0.72
C ALA A 242 11.88 -11.47 1.15
N GLN A 243 10.92 -11.67 2.08
CA GLN A 243 10.15 -10.56 2.66
C GLN A 243 11.03 -9.62 3.50
N LEU A 244 12.07 -10.12 4.13
CA LEU A 244 12.92 -9.37 5.04
C LEU A 244 14.06 -8.61 4.34
N ALA A 245 14.62 -9.17 3.27
CA ALA A 245 15.81 -8.64 2.61
C ALA A 245 15.74 -7.13 2.25
N PRO A 246 14.63 -6.58 1.72
CA PRO A 246 14.50 -5.15 1.45
C PRO A 246 14.42 -4.28 2.71
N LEU A 247 14.04 -4.87 3.86
CA LEU A 247 13.81 -4.18 5.14
C LEU A 247 15.05 -4.12 6.04
N LEU A 248 16.14 -4.75 5.62
CA LEU A 248 17.38 -4.80 6.41
C LEU A 248 18.16 -3.49 6.26
N THR A 249 18.56 -2.93 7.42
CA THR A 249 19.48 -1.78 7.45
C THR A 249 20.93 -2.24 7.29
N ALA A 250 21.73 -1.48 6.55
CA ALA A 250 23.16 -1.70 6.42
C ALA A 250 24.00 -1.10 7.57
N SER A 251 23.39 -0.35 8.49
CA SER A 251 24.11 0.35 9.57
C SER A 251 24.68 -0.59 10.62
N PRO A 252 26.01 -0.70 10.78
CA PRO A 252 26.64 -1.65 11.71
C PRO A 252 26.29 -1.42 13.19
N GLY A 253 25.91 -0.19 13.54
CA GLY A 253 25.52 0.18 14.90
C GLY A 253 24.09 -0.15 15.28
N SER A 254 23.30 -0.73 14.36
CA SER A 254 21.89 -1.03 14.56
C SER A 254 21.65 -2.49 14.95
N LEU A 255 20.50 -2.76 15.60
CA LEU A 255 20.01 -4.09 15.94
C LEU A 255 18.77 -4.40 15.14
N VAL A 256 18.76 -5.53 14.44
CA VAL A 256 17.57 -6.07 13.78
C VAL A 256 17.07 -7.27 14.57
N LEU A 257 15.86 -7.17 15.10
CA LEU A 257 15.15 -8.27 15.76
C LEU A 257 14.08 -8.79 14.81
N VAL A 258 14.11 -10.07 14.53
CA VAL A 258 13.11 -10.73 13.69
C VAL A 258 12.39 -11.78 14.52
N THR A 259 11.07 -11.82 14.48
CA THR A 259 10.34 -12.98 15.01
C THR A 259 9.74 -13.78 13.87
N SER A 260 9.79 -15.10 13.98
CA SER A 260 9.20 -16.00 12.98
C SER A 260 8.79 -17.33 13.60
N ARG A 261 7.82 -18.01 12.99
CA ARG A 261 7.50 -19.42 13.24
C ARG A 261 8.47 -20.36 12.51
N HIS A 262 9.13 -19.85 11.47
CA HIS A 262 10.06 -20.56 10.60
C HIS A 262 11.50 -20.27 10.99
N ARG A 263 12.41 -21.20 10.69
CA ARG A 263 13.83 -21.05 11.04
C ARG A 263 14.62 -20.16 10.08
N LEU A 264 14.07 -19.83 8.92
CA LEU A 264 14.62 -18.96 7.89
C LEU A 264 16.13 -19.12 7.71
N PRO A 265 16.63 -20.30 7.25
CA PRO A 265 18.05 -20.59 7.16
C PRO A 265 18.82 -19.63 6.23
N GLU A 266 18.15 -19.03 5.28
CA GLU A 266 18.71 -18.02 4.38
C GLU A 266 19.19 -16.78 5.16
N LEU A 267 18.47 -16.34 6.21
CA LEU A 267 18.91 -15.21 7.02
C LEU A 267 20.21 -15.51 7.79
N VAL A 268 20.38 -16.75 8.22
CA VAL A 268 21.61 -17.19 8.89
C VAL A 268 22.77 -17.20 7.90
N ARG A 269 22.54 -17.79 6.71
CA ARG A 269 23.58 -17.96 5.70
C ARG A 269 23.99 -16.63 5.07
N ASP A 270 23.01 -15.80 4.67
CA ASP A 270 23.25 -14.63 3.80
C ASP A 270 23.43 -13.33 4.62
N HIS A 271 22.89 -13.28 5.86
CA HIS A 271 22.91 -12.08 6.70
C HIS A 271 23.49 -12.31 8.10
N GLY A 272 23.99 -13.51 8.41
CA GLY A 272 24.63 -13.79 9.71
C GLY A 272 23.67 -13.72 10.91
N ALA A 273 22.37 -13.94 10.71
CA ALA A 273 21.41 -13.88 11.80
C ALA A 273 21.67 -14.95 12.87
N ARG A 274 21.64 -14.57 14.15
CA ARG A 274 21.72 -15.52 15.26
C ARG A 274 20.34 -16.01 15.65
N ILE A 275 20.13 -17.32 15.62
CA ILE A 275 18.87 -17.91 16.04
C ILE A 275 18.80 -17.93 17.56
N VAL A 276 17.76 -17.29 18.12
CA VAL A 276 17.40 -17.35 19.54
C VAL A 276 16.09 -18.12 19.66
N ARG A 277 16.11 -19.24 20.35
CA ARG A 277 14.91 -20.08 20.55
C ARG A 277 14.12 -19.58 21.75
N VAL A 278 12.85 -19.25 21.52
CA VAL A 278 11.90 -18.91 22.58
C VAL A 278 11.10 -20.17 22.90
N GLY A 279 11.39 -20.75 24.07
CA GLY A 279 10.72 -21.96 24.58
C GLY A 279 9.46 -21.65 25.41
N PRO A 280 8.70 -22.65 25.83
CA PRO A 280 7.67 -22.52 26.87
C PRO A 280 8.23 -21.91 28.14
N LEU A 281 7.39 -21.30 28.97
CA LEU A 281 7.73 -20.83 30.30
C LEU A 281 7.99 -22.04 31.21
N SER A 282 8.83 -21.86 32.23
CA SER A 282 8.96 -22.84 33.32
C SER A 282 7.63 -22.99 34.07
N ASP A 283 7.47 -24.07 34.84
CA ASP A 283 6.27 -24.26 35.66
C ASP A 283 6.13 -23.10 36.68
N ALA A 284 7.24 -22.66 37.28
CA ALA A 284 7.26 -21.53 38.20
C ALA A 284 6.80 -20.23 37.56
N ASP A 285 7.29 -19.93 36.33
CA ASP A 285 6.94 -18.72 35.62
C ASP A 285 5.52 -18.80 35.07
N SER A 286 5.07 -19.96 34.63
CA SER A 286 3.69 -20.24 34.26
C SER A 286 2.72 -19.96 35.40
N PHE A 287 3.03 -20.44 36.59
CA PHE A 287 2.24 -20.18 37.77
C PHE A 287 2.28 -18.70 38.19
N LEU A 288 3.45 -18.04 38.06
CA LEU A 288 3.59 -16.62 38.35
C LEU A 288 2.76 -15.77 37.37
N LEU A 289 2.82 -16.06 36.05
CA LEU A 289 2.02 -15.37 35.04
C LEU A 289 0.53 -15.53 35.30
N LEU A 290 0.09 -16.77 35.57
CA LEU A 290 -1.30 -17.07 35.88
C LEU A 290 -1.78 -16.32 37.15
N THR A 291 -0.92 -16.24 38.18
CA THR A 291 -1.20 -15.51 39.44
C THR A 291 -1.34 -14.00 39.19
N ARG A 292 -0.49 -13.42 38.33
CA ARG A 292 -0.57 -12.00 37.99
C ARG A 292 -1.87 -11.64 37.29
N ILE A 293 -2.39 -12.54 36.45
CA ILE A 293 -3.62 -12.30 35.67
C ILE A 293 -4.85 -12.60 36.52
N ALA A 294 -4.92 -13.78 37.17
CA ALA A 294 -6.11 -14.22 37.90
C ALA A 294 -6.26 -13.55 39.27
N GLY A 295 -5.19 -12.94 39.78
CA GLY A 295 -5.13 -12.33 41.11
C GLY A 295 -4.61 -13.29 42.22
N PRO A 296 -3.71 -12.80 43.10
CA PRO A 296 -3.02 -13.65 44.07
C PRO A 296 -3.98 -14.27 45.08
N GLU A 297 -5.01 -13.59 45.50
CA GLU A 297 -5.97 -14.11 46.50
C GLU A 297 -6.77 -15.30 45.98
N ARG A 298 -7.22 -15.24 44.74
CA ARG A 298 -7.97 -16.32 44.08
C ARG A 298 -7.12 -17.56 43.83
N VAL A 299 -5.84 -17.37 43.50
CA VAL A 299 -4.89 -18.47 43.30
C VAL A 299 -4.53 -19.10 44.62
N ALA A 300 -4.28 -18.31 45.67
CA ALA A 300 -3.96 -18.81 46.99
C ALA A 300 -5.08 -19.67 47.62
N ALA A 301 -6.34 -19.33 47.34
CA ALA A 301 -7.51 -20.05 47.88
C ALA A 301 -7.60 -21.52 47.40
N GLN A 302 -7.07 -21.83 46.20
CA GLN A 302 -7.09 -23.17 45.60
C GLN A 302 -5.77 -23.48 44.88
N ARG A 303 -4.65 -23.23 45.55
CA ARG A 303 -3.30 -23.23 44.98
C ARG A 303 -2.98 -24.51 44.19
N THR A 304 -3.26 -25.68 44.75
CA THR A 304 -2.95 -26.98 44.12
C THR A 304 -3.66 -27.15 42.78
N HIS A 305 -4.92 -26.77 42.70
CA HIS A 305 -5.71 -26.81 41.44
C HIS A 305 -5.19 -25.80 40.47
N ALA A 306 -4.81 -24.58 40.91
CA ALA A 306 -4.25 -23.54 40.04
C ALA A 306 -2.89 -23.96 39.46
N GLU A 307 -2.02 -24.62 40.25
CA GLU A 307 -0.75 -25.23 39.81
C GLU A 307 -1.00 -26.33 38.77
N ALA A 308 -1.98 -27.21 39.00
CA ALA A 308 -2.36 -28.23 38.04
C ALA A 308 -2.88 -27.66 36.72
N VAL A 309 -3.68 -26.59 36.75
CA VAL A 309 -4.15 -25.88 35.55
C VAL A 309 -2.99 -25.20 34.85
N ALA A 310 -2.08 -24.52 35.55
CA ALA A 310 -0.90 -23.88 34.95
C ALA A 310 -0.02 -24.90 34.21
N ALA A 311 0.23 -26.09 34.82
CA ALA A 311 0.97 -27.17 34.18
C ALA A 311 0.30 -27.67 32.90
N ARG A 312 -1.06 -27.75 32.85
CA ARG A 312 -1.82 -28.17 31.68
C ARG A 312 -1.79 -27.13 30.53
N CYS A 313 -1.52 -25.88 30.84
CA CYS A 313 -1.27 -24.85 29.82
C CYS A 313 0.09 -25.02 29.13
N GLY A 314 0.92 -26.01 29.53
CA GLY A 314 2.15 -26.40 28.85
C GLY A 314 3.21 -25.27 28.75
N GLY A 315 3.22 -24.31 29.65
CA GLY A 315 4.10 -23.15 29.60
C GLY A 315 3.85 -22.17 28.44
N ILE A 316 2.70 -22.27 27.80
CA ILE A 316 2.34 -21.37 26.67
C ILE A 316 1.67 -20.10 27.21
N PRO A 317 2.30 -18.92 27.13
CA PRO A 317 1.77 -17.67 27.66
C PRO A 317 0.35 -17.34 27.19
N LEU A 318 0.01 -17.62 25.93
CA LEU A 318 -1.33 -17.38 25.39
C LEU A 318 -2.38 -18.18 26.16
N ALA A 319 -2.15 -19.50 26.36
CA ALA A 319 -3.05 -20.36 27.13
C ALA A 319 -3.20 -19.90 28.58
N LEU A 320 -2.09 -19.49 29.19
CA LEU A 320 -2.10 -18.97 30.56
C LEU A 320 -2.87 -17.65 30.68
N CYS A 321 -2.72 -16.75 29.72
CA CYS A 321 -3.44 -15.47 29.68
C CYS A 321 -4.95 -15.69 29.50
N GLU A 322 -5.36 -16.53 28.56
CA GLU A 322 -6.78 -16.86 28.33
C GLU A 322 -7.40 -17.51 29.57
N THR A 323 -6.69 -18.46 30.16
CA THR A 323 -7.13 -19.18 31.36
C THR A 323 -7.25 -18.25 32.57
N GLY A 324 -6.23 -17.43 32.81
CA GLY A 324 -6.20 -16.45 33.91
C GLY A 324 -7.32 -15.41 33.78
N ALA A 325 -7.53 -14.90 32.58
CA ALA A 325 -8.58 -13.93 32.28
C ALA A 325 -9.99 -14.53 32.47
N ARG A 326 -10.18 -15.78 32.04
CA ARG A 326 -11.44 -16.50 32.25
C ARG A 326 -11.77 -16.65 33.75
N VAL A 327 -10.76 -16.94 34.58
CA VAL A 327 -10.93 -16.96 36.03
C VAL A 327 -11.20 -15.58 36.61
N GLN A 328 -10.50 -14.55 36.14
CA GLN A 328 -10.69 -13.17 36.59
C GLN A 328 -12.10 -12.63 36.30
N THR A 329 -12.61 -12.91 35.11
CA THR A 329 -13.92 -12.41 34.65
C THR A 329 -15.10 -13.19 35.21
N ARG A 330 -14.90 -14.42 35.74
CA ARG A 330 -15.93 -15.28 36.27
C ARG A 330 -15.71 -15.50 37.77
N GLU A 331 -16.33 -14.71 38.60
CA GLU A 331 -16.18 -14.76 40.05
C GLU A 331 -16.50 -16.12 40.66
N ARG A 332 -17.44 -16.86 40.08
CA ARG A 332 -17.89 -18.18 40.60
C ARG A 332 -17.14 -19.38 40.00
N LEU A 333 -16.23 -19.17 39.05
CA LEU A 333 -15.45 -20.24 38.46
C LEU A 333 -14.34 -20.65 39.43
N SER A 334 -14.37 -21.90 39.93
CA SER A 334 -13.32 -22.45 40.81
C SER A 334 -12.21 -23.09 39.99
N TRP A 335 -10.98 -23.07 40.55
CA TRP A 335 -9.83 -23.72 39.93
C TRP A 335 -10.02 -25.26 39.84
N GLU A 336 -10.72 -25.86 40.83
CA GLU A 336 -11.08 -27.27 40.79
C GLU A 336 -12.00 -27.61 39.62
N SER A 337 -13.00 -26.74 39.34
CA SER A 337 -13.90 -26.95 38.21
C SER A 337 -13.12 -26.84 36.90
N LEU A 338 -12.25 -25.83 36.79
CA LEU A 338 -11.43 -25.60 35.60
C LEU A 338 -10.46 -26.75 35.34
N GLU A 339 -9.84 -27.29 36.39
CA GLU A 339 -8.98 -28.47 36.26
C GLU A 339 -9.74 -29.68 35.71
N ARG A 340 -10.96 -29.92 36.19
CA ARG A 340 -11.84 -30.99 35.67
C ARG A 340 -12.22 -30.80 34.24
N GLU A 341 -12.51 -29.53 33.83
CA GLU A 341 -12.81 -29.17 32.42
C GLU A 341 -11.61 -29.47 31.51
N PHE A 342 -10.39 -29.04 31.90
CA PHE A 342 -9.18 -29.36 31.16
C PHE A 342 -8.92 -30.86 31.05
N ALA A 343 -9.14 -31.61 32.14
CA ALA A 343 -8.97 -33.08 32.15
C ALA A 343 -9.96 -33.78 31.21
N ALA A 344 -11.22 -33.34 31.24
CA ALA A 344 -12.25 -33.88 30.35
C ALA A 344 -11.96 -33.56 28.86
N ALA A 345 -11.50 -32.33 28.54
CA ALA A 345 -11.16 -31.94 27.19
C ALA A 345 -9.96 -32.71 26.62
N VAL A 346 -8.90 -32.92 27.42
CA VAL A 346 -7.75 -33.79 27.05
C VAL A 346 -8.19 -35.23 26.80
N ALA A 347 -9.08 -35.78 27.67
CA ALA A 347 -9.63 -37.13 27.46
C ALA A 347 -10.45 -37.25 26.17
N GLY A 348 -11.22 -36.21 25.82
CA GLY A 348 -11.98 -36.12 24.57
C GLY A 348 -11.09 -36.12 23.31
N LEU A 349 -9.98 -35.39 23.33
CA LEU A 349 -8.99 -35.38 22.25
C LEU A 349 -8.31 -36.76 22.04
N ARG A 350 -8.01 -37.49 23.10
CA ARG A 350 -7.43 -38.86 23.03
C ARG A 350 -8.45 -39.91 22.55
N GLY A 351 -9.75 -39.68 22.76
CA GLY A 351 -10.84 -40.58 22.32
C GLY A 351 -11.17 -40.44 20.84
N SER A 352 -10.94 -39.30 20.20
CA SER A 352 -11.24 -39.04 18.80
C SER A 352 -10.13 -39.46 17.81
N GLY A 353 -8.99 -39.97 18.30
CA GLY A 353 -7.80 -40.33 17.49
C GLY A 353 -7.88 -41.65 16.72
N HIS A 354 -9.04 -42.33 16.60
CA HIS A 354 -9.25 -43.59 15.85
C HIS A 354 -10.25 -43.44 14.70
N GLY A 355 -10.39 -42.28 14.12
CA GLY A 355 -11.17 -42.08 12.91
C GLY A 355 -10.24 -42.00 11.69
N GLN A 356 -10.27 -43.03 10.85
CA GLN A 356 -9.66 -43.16 9.54
C GLN A 356 -9.82 -41.85 8.74
N ALA A 357 -8.72 -41.33 8.16
CA ALA A 357 -8.75 -40.30 7.14
C ALA A 357 -9.65 -40.79 5.97
N PRO A 358 -10.58 -40.00 5.45
CA PRO A 358 -11.32 -40.36 4.24
C PRO A 358 -10.31 -40.42 3.09
N GLY A 359 -10.21 -41.65 2.48
CA GLY A 359 -9.44 -41.86 1.26
C GLY A 359 -9.90 -40.91 0.15
N MET A 360 -8.95 -40.30 -0.52
CA MET A 360 -9.16 -39.69 -1.82
C MET A 360 -9.58 -40.78 -2.80
N PRO A 361 -10.56 -40.55 -3.67
CA PRO A 361 -10.85 -41.49 -4.76
C PRO A 361 -9.68 -41.45 -5.76
N ASP A 362 -9.11 -42.61 -6.00
CA ASP A 362 -8.28 -42.91 -7.17
C ASP A 362 -9.16 -42.91 -8.42
N ASP A 363 -9.07 -41.89 -9.23
CA ASP A 363 -9.46 -41.96 -10.63
C ASP A 363 -8.25 -41.53 -11.48
N ALA A 364 -7.43 -42.53 -11.81
CA ALA A 364 -6.42 -42.40 -12.84
C ALA A 364 -6.62 -43.56 -13.82
N ASP A 365 -7.19 -43.26 -14.95
CA ASP A 365 -7.05 -44.07 -16.16
C ASP A 365 -6.29 -43.27 -17.23
N GLY A 366 -5.10 -43.84 -17.52
CA GLY A 366 -4.54 -44.01 -18.86
C GLY A 366 -4.03 -42.80 -19.62
N LEU A 367 -2.71 -42.73 -19.80
CA LEU A 367 -2.04 -42.73 -21.12
C LEU A 367 -0.50 -42.72 -20.92
N ASP A 368 0.04 -43.88 -21.24
CA ASP A 368 1.15 -44.33 -22.07
C ASP A 368 2.51 -43.53 -22.16
N ASP A 369 3.52 -44.28 -21.78
CA ASP A 369 4.90 -44.43 -22.26
C ASP A 369 5.64 -43.31 -23.03
N THR A 370 6.81 -42.91 -22.48
CA THR A 370 8.13 -43.13 -23.14
C THR A 370 9.33 -42.79 -22.22
N ALA A 371 10.12 -43.89 -21.98
CA ALA A 371 11.60 -43.95 -21.89
C ALA A 371 12.46 -43.02 -21.04
N THR A 372 13.04 -43.62 -20.03
CA THR A 372 14.30 -43.49 -19.26
C THR A 372 15.56 -42.98 -20.02
N PRO A 373 16.69 -42.59 -19.30
CA PRO A 373 17.45 -43.53 -18.51
C PRO A 373 18.17 -43.06 -17.22
N ASP A 374 18.39 -44.01 -16.33
CA ASP A 374 19.44 -44.29 -15.35
C ASP A 374 20.30 -43.20 -14.72
N THR A 375 20.30 -43.15 -13.37
CA THR A 375 21.54 -43.06 -12.56
C THR A 375 21.37 -43.67 -11.15
N PRO A 376 22.45 -44.16 -10.48
CA PRO A 376 22.39 -45.26 -9.56
C PRO A 376 22.22 -44.87 -8.09
N GLY A 377 21.78 -45.88 -7.31
CA GLY A 377 21.47 -45.81 -5.90
C GLY A 377 22.63 -45.46 -4.97
N VAL A 378 22.27 -44.77 -3.88
CA VAL A 378 23.04 -44.74 -2.63
C VAL A 378 22.13 -45.25 -1.54
N THR A 379 22.53 -46.39 -1.01
CA THR A 379 21.95 -47.00 0.21
C THR A 379 22.33 -46.16 1.43
N SER A 380 21.36 -45.62 2.17
CA SER A 380 21.60 -45.13 3.51
C SER A 380 20.91 -46.03 4.53
N GLY A 381 21.72 -46.57 5.42
CA GLY A 381 21.30 -47.43 6.51
C GLY A 381 20.37 -46.70 7.49
N GLY A 382 19.39 -47.47 7.95
CA GLY A 382 18.52 -47.08 9.03
C GLY A 382 19.23 -47.01 10.36
N SER A 383 18.86 -45.98 11.15
CA SER A 383 18.97 -46.02 12.61
C SER A 383 17.60 -45.65 13.17
N ASP A 384 16.88 -46.66 13.59
CA ASP A 384 15.70 -46.52 14.45
C ASP A 384 16.11 -45.85 15.75
N SER A 385 15.60 -44.66 16.00
CA SER A 385 15.47 -44.09 17.35
C SER A 385 13.99 -43.85 17.64
N PRO A 386 13.48 -44.30 18.79
CA PRO A 386 12.07 -44.16 19.12
C PRO A 386 11.76 -42.68 19.32
N VAL A 387 10.94 -42.12 18.44
CA VAL A 387 10.35 -40.79 18.64
C VAL A 387 9.34 -40.92 19.79
N GLY A 388 9.74 -40.43 20.96
CA GLY A 388 8.82 -40.18 22.07
C GLY A 388 7.68 -39.30 21.62
N GLY A 389 6.45 -39.70 21.86
CA GLY A 389 5.24 -38.92 21.58
C GLY A 389 5.20 -37.66 22.45
N GLY A 390 5.91 -36.62 22.04
CA GLY A 390 5.82 -35.27 22.60
C GLY A 390 4.54 -34.62 22.09
N GLU A 391 3.62 -34.33 23.00
CA GLU A 391 2.43 -33.50 22.70
C GLU A 391 2.86 -32.21 22.00
N SER A 392 2.18 -31.85 20.90
CA SER A 392 2.50 -30.62 20.17
C SER A 392 2.28 -29.41 21.09
N PRO A 393 3.24 -28.48 21.24
CA PRO A 393 3.10 -27.34 22.14
C PRO A 393 1.97 -26.36 21.77
N VAL A 394 1.30 -26.56 20.65
CA VAL A 394 0.13 -25.78 20.19
C VAL A 394 -1.17 -26.29 20.82
N GLU A 395 -1.22 -27.55 21.26
CA GLU A 395 -2.42 -28.20 21.80
C GLU A 395 -3.00 -27.50 23.05
N PRO A 396 -2.19 -27.10 24.06
CA PRO A 396 -2.71 -26.42 25.23
C PRO A 396 -3.35 -25.06 24.95
N ALA A 397 -2.82 -24.29 23.99
CA ALA A 397 -3.39 -23.00 23.62
C ALA A 397 -4.73 -23.17 22.90
N LEU A 398 -4.83 -24.11 21.96
CA LEU A 398 -6.09 -24.43 21.29
C LEU A 398 -7.14 -24.96 22.28
N LEU A 399 -6.71 -25.66 23.32
CA LEU A 399 -7.61 -26.16 24.35
C LEU A 399 -8.18 -25.02 25.19
N ALA A 400 -7.37 -24.08 25.63
CA ALA A 400 -7.82 -22.90 26.37
C ALA A 400 -8.81 -22.06 25.54
N THR A 401 -8.50 -21.83 24.26
CA THR A 401 -9.40 -21.15 23.30
C THR A 401 -10.71 -21.90 23.11
N ASP A 402 -10.67 -23.24 23.04
CA ASP A 402 -11.87 -24.08 22.92
C ASP A 402 -12.81 -23.98 24.14
N LEU A 403 -12.22 -23.94 25.34
CA LEU A 403 -13.00 -23.75 26.56
C LEU A 403 -13.67 -22.36 26.59
N SER A 404 -12.96 -21.30 26.18
CA SER A 404 -13.53 -19.97 26.07
C SER A 404 -14.64 -19.89 25.02
N TYR A 405 -14.47 -20.59 23.90
CA TYR A 405 -15.46 -20.68 22.83
C TYR A 405 -16.76 -21.37 23.28
N ARG A 406 -16.65 -22.49 24.01
CA ARG A 406 -17.83 -23.24 24.54
C ARG A 406 -18.69 -22.43 25.50
N ASP A 407 -18.12 -21.42 26.13
CA ASP A 407 -18.82 -20.51 27.05
C ASP A 407 -19.58 -19.39 26.37
N LEU A 408 -19.40 -19.22 25.04
CA LEU A 408 -20.07 -18.17 24.27
C LEU A 408 -21.57 -18.46 24.08
N ALA A 409 -22.36 -17.40 24.09
CA ALA A 409 -23.72 -17.48 23.59
C ALA A 409 -23.71 -17.83 22.08
N PRO A 410 -24.77 -18.52 21.56
CA PRO A 410 -24.77 -19.01 20.18
C PRO A 410 -24.47 -17.92 19.13
N ASP A 411 -24.98 -16.68 19.30
CA ASP A 411 -24.76 -15.58 18.35
C ASP A 411 -23.31 -15.09 18.37
N ALA A 412 -22.68 -15.02 19.55
CA ALA A 412 -21.27 -14.66 19.68
C ALA A 412 -20.36 -15.76 19.12
N ALA A 413 -20.69 -17.04 19.39
CA ALA A 413 -19.97 -18.18 18.81
C ALA A 413 -20.07 -18.19 17.28
N ARG A 414 -21.23 -17.90 16.73
CA ARG A 414 -21.44 -17.79 15.28
C ARG A 414 -20.63 -16.64 14.69
N LEU A 415 -20.68 -15.43 15.28
CA LEU A 415 -19.90 -14.29 14.80
C LEU A 415 -18.39 -14.60 14.83
N TYR A 416 -17.89 -15.20 15.91
CA TYR A 416 -16.51 -15.65 16.06
C TYR A 416 -16.05 -16.52 14.87
N ARG A 417 -16.84 -17.53 14.50
CA ARG A 417 -16.55 -18.41 13.37
C ARG A 417 -16.57 -17.68 12.03
N LEU A 418 -17.60 -16.85 11.78
CA LEU A 418 -17.77 -16.14 10.51
C LEU A 418 -16.64 -15.12 10.24
N LEU A 419 -16.16 -14.44 11.28
CA LEU A 419 -15.08 -13.46 11.12
C LEU A 419 -13.73 -14.11 10.80
N ALA A 420 -13.50 -15.35 11.19
CA ALA A 420 -12.26 -16.09 10.95
C ALA A 420 -12.13 -16.66 9.53
N LEU A 421 -13.21 -16.71 8.76
CA LEU A 421 -13.24 -17.27 7.40
C LEU A 421 -12.24 -16.60 6.45
N ARG A 422 -11.88 -15.36 6.74
CA ARG A 422 -10.86 -14.62 6.00
C ARG A 422 -9.88 -13.96 6.96
N PRO A 423 -8.60 -13.82 6.57
CA PRO A 423 -7.59 -13.19 7.40
C PRO A 423 -7.68 -11.65 7.31
N TRP A 424 -8.80 -11.10 7.74
CA TRP A 424 -8.97 -9.64 7.75
C TRP A 424 -7.86 -8.99 8.57
N PRO A 425 -7.14 -8.01 8.03
CA PRO A 425 -6.11 -7.24 8.75
C PRO A 425 -6.59 -6.65 10.07
N ASP A 426 -7.80 -6.11 10.05
CA ASP A 426 -8.60 -5.76 11.22
C ASP A 426 -10.10 -5.82 10.84
N ILE A 427 -10.97 -5.79 11.85
CA ILE A 427 -12.39 -6.03 11.70
C ILE A 427 -13.15 -4.82 12.25
N PRO A 428 -13.64 -3.91 11.40
CA PRO A 428 -14.54 -2.84 11.84
C PRO A 428 -15.95 -3.39 12.13
N VAL A 429 -16.68 -2.72 13.02
CA VAL A 429 -18.05 -3.11 13.43
C VAL A 429 -18.97 -3.33 12.23
N GLY A 430 -18.93 -2.44 11.22
CA GLY A 430 -19.78 -2.57 10.03
C GLY A 430 -19.49 -3.82 9.19
N ALA A 431 -18.24 -4.26 9.08
CA ALA A 431 -17.88 -5.51 8.41
C ALA A 431 -18.38 -6.73 9.20
N ALA A 432 -18.26 -6.70 10.52
CA ALA A 432 -18.79 -7.74 11.41
C ALA A 432 -20.33 -7.83 11.33
N ALA A 433 -21.02 -6.70 11.31
CA ALA A 433 -22.47 -6.61 11.14
C ALA A 433 -22.89 -7.25 9.80
N ALA A 434 -22.17 -6.94 8.73
CA ALA A 434 -22.41 -7.52 7.41
C ALA A 434 -22.18 -9.05 7.39
N ALA A 435 -21.10 -9.53 8.01
CA ALA A 435 -20.81 -10.97 8.11
C ALA A 435 -21.93 -11.72 8.82
N ALA A 436 -22.36 -11.21 9.97
CA ALA A 436 -23.40 -11.84 10.80
C ALA A 436 -24.83 -11.64 10.28
N ASP A 437 -25.05 -10.72 9.34
CA ASP A 437 -26.39 -10.27 8.88
C ASP A 437 -27.20 -9.64 10.01
N THR A 438 -26.60 -8.69 10.71
CA THR A 438 -27.22 -8.04 11.87
C THR A 438 -26.98 -6.53 11.85
N GLY A 439 -27.58 -5.78 12.78
CA GLY A 439 -27.33 -4.36 12.94
C GLY A 439 -25.98 -4.07 13.61
N GLU A 440 -25.41 -2.90 13.35
CA GLU A 440 -24.10 -2.49 13.91
C GLU A 440 -24.09 -2.46 15.45
N ALA A 441 -25.18 -2.03 16.08
CA ALA A 441 -25.28 -2.01 17.54
C ALA A 441 -25.16 -3.42 18.16
N GLU A 442 -25.80 -4.41 17.54
CA GLU A 442 -25.69 -5.80 17.98
C GLU A 442 -24.31 -6.40 17.65
N ALA A 443 -23.77 -6.13 16.47
CA ALA A 443 -22.42 -6.56 16.12
C ALA A 443 -21.35 -6.00 17.09
N ARG A 444 -21.47 -4.74 17.49
CA ARG A 444 -20.61 -4.11 18.50
C ARG A 444 -20.67 -4.85 19.82
N ARG A 445 -21.87 -5.10 20.34
CA ARG A 445 -22.06 -5.86 21.58
C ARG A 445 -21.45 -7.27 21.52
N LEU A 446 -21.58 -7.95 20.38
CA LEU A 446 -21.00 -9.28 20.17
C LEU A 446 -19.46 -9.22 20.10
N LEU A 447 -18.90 -8.20 19.41
CA LEU A 447 -17.45 -8.01 19.33
C LEU A 447 -16.84 -7.68 20.71
N GLU A 448 -17.50 -6.83 21.50
CA GLU A 448 -17.11 -6.55 22.89
C GLU A 448 -17.14 -7.82 23.74
N THR A 449 -18.16 -8.69 23.56
CA THR A 449 -18.23 -10.00 24.23
C THR A 449 -17.05 -10.89 23.86
N LEU A 450 -16.69 -10.94 22.57
CA LEU A 450 -15.54 -11.71 22.09
C LEU A 450 -14.21 -11.15 22.61
N ALA A 451 -14.08 -9.82 22.66
CA ALA A 451 -12.91 -9.15 23.21
C ALA A 451 -12.79 -9.41 24.73
N ALA A 452 -13.89 -9.33 25.48
CA ALA A 452 -13.92 -9.66 26.92
C ALA A 452 -13.58 -11.13 27.19
N ALA A 453 -13.86 -12.04 26.24
CA ALA A 453 -13.45 -13.44 26.30
C ALA A 453 -12.00 -13.68 25.81
N HIS A 454 -11.24 -12.64 25.45
CA HIS A 454 -9.91 -12.68 24.86
C HIS A 454 -9.79 -13.48 23.54
N LEU A 455 -10.91 -13.63 22.84
CA LEU A 455 -10.96 -14.26 21.53
C LEU A 455 -10.72 -13.26 20.37
N LEU A 456 -10.82 -11.97 20.66
CA LEU A 456 -10.41 -10.87 19.80
C LEU A 456 -9.59 -9.85 20.58
N GLU A 457 -8.69 -9.17 19.91
CA GLU A 457 -7.93 -8.03 20.42
C GLU A 457 -8.55 -6.73 19.86
N GLU A 458 -8.81 -5.76 20.72
CA GLU A 458 -9.18 -4.42 20.29
C GLU A 458 -7.92 -3.66 19.87
N THR A 459 -7.85 -3.23 18.60
CA THR A 459 -6.69 -2.58 18.01
C THR A 459 -6.84 -1.07 17.88
N GLY A 460 -8.04 -0.55 18.07
CA GLY A 460 -8.41 0.86 18.00
C GLY A 460 -9.89 1.04 18.23
N GLU A 461 -10.37 2.27 18.15
CA GLU A 461 -11.78 2.59 18.33
C GLU A 461 -12.67 1.77 17.35
N GLU A 462 -13.50 0.89 17.91
CA GLU A 462 -14.41 -0.01 17.16
C GLU A 462 -13.71 -0.93 16.14
N ARG A 463 -12.44 -1.33 16.38
CA ARG A 463 -11.67 -2.20 15.51
C ARG A 463 -11.06 -3.35 16.28
N TYR A 464 -11.19 -4.55 15.71
CA TYR A 464 -10.83 -5.79 16.36
C TYR A 464 -9.94 -6.64 15.46
N ARG A 465 -9.16 -7.54 16.05
CA ARG A 465 -8.27 -8.44 15.33
C ARG A 465 -8.21 -9.79 16.01
N PHE A 466 -8.06 -10.84 15.22
CA PHE A 466 -7.70 -12.16 15.75
C PHE A 466 -6.21 -12.27 16.03
N HIS A 467 -5.87 -12.90 17.15
CA HIS A 467 -4.57 -13.54 17.25
C HIS A 467 -4.53 -14.77 16.33
N ASP A 468 -3.41 -15.05 15.69
CA ASP A 468 -3.31 -16.08 14.64
C ASP A 468 -3.79 -17.48 15.08
N LEU A 469 -3.47 -17.92 16.32
CA LEU A 469 -3.93 -19.22 16.83
C LEU A 469 -5.43 -19.23 17.08
N VAL A 470 -5.97 -18.15 17.61
CA VAL A 470 -7.40 -18.00 17.87
C VAL A 470 -8.17 -18.00 16.55
N ARG A 471 -7.63 -17.33 15.50
CA ARG A 471 -8.21 -17.38 14.16
C ARG A 471 -8.22 -18.78 13.59
N LEU A 472 -7.12 -19.55 13.74
CA LEU A 472 -7.02 -20.93 13.27
C LEU A 472 -8.06 -21.83 13.98
N HIS A 473 -8.26 -21.64 15.29
CA HIS A 473 -9.32 -22.33 16.03
C HIS A 473 -10.71 -21.99 15.49
N ALA A 474 -11.01 -20.69 15.31
CA ALA A 474 -12.28 -20.21 14.81
C ALA A 474 -12.60 -20.72 13.39
N GLU A 475 -11.57 -20.72 12.52
CA GLU A 475 -11.66 -21.25 11.15
C GLU A 475 -11.99 -22.76 11.14
N ARG A 476 -11.31 -23.54 12.00
CA ARG A 476 -11.62 -24.95 12.16
C ARG A 476 -13.06 -25.16 12.63
N ARG A 477 -13.50 -24.41 13.65
CA ARG A 477 -14.89 -24.47 14.15
C ARG A 477 -15.89 -24.08 13.07
N ALA A 478 -15.58 -23.07 12.24
CA ALA A 478 -16.45 -22.70 11.11
C ALA A 478 -16.60 -23.85 10.12
N HIS A 479 -15.54 -24.60 9.83
CA HIS A 479 -15.60 -25.77 8.94
C HIS A 479 -16.38 -26.94 9.55
N GLU A 480 -16.31 -27.13 10.89
CA GLU A 480 -17.00 -28.19 11.60
C GLU A 480 -18.51 -27.92 11.78
N GLU A 481 -18.87 -26.66 12.08
CA GLU A 481 -20.21 -26.28 12.53
C GLU A 481 -21.06 -25.54 11.49
N ASP A 482 -20.41 -24.83 10.54
CA ASP A 482 -21.13 -24.04 9.53
C ASP A 482 -21.03 -24.70 8.15
N GLY A 483 -22.15 -24.77 7.43
CA GLY A 483 -22.16 -25.30 6.07
C GLY A 483 -21.50 -24.38 5.05
N ARG A 484 -20.91 -24.95 3.98
CA ARG A 484 -20.21 -24.19 2.92
C ARG A 484 -21.02 -23.03 2.34
N GLY A 485 -22.33 -23.18 2.19
CA GLY A 485 -23.20 -22.13 1.68
C GLY A 485 -23.34 -20.95 2.64
N ALA A 486 -23.43 -21.21 3.94
CA ALA A 486 -23.55 -20.17 4.96
C ALA A 486 -22.24 -19.38 5.10
N THR A 487 -21.10 -20.06 5.06
CA THR A 487 -19.77 -19.43 5.11
C THR A 487 -19.51 -18.57 3.88
N ALA A 488 -19.78 -19.07 2.67
CA ALA A 488 -19.66 -18.30 1.43
C ALA A 488 -20.57 -17.06 1.43
N LEU A 489 -21.80 -17.19 1.92
CA LEU A 489 -22.73 -16.07 2.01
C LEU A 489 -22.23 -14.98 3.00
N ALA A 490 -21.64 -15.36 4.15
CA ALA A 490 -21.06 -14.42 5.11
C ALA A 490 -19.88 -13.66 4.49
N VAL A 491 -18.97 -14.35 3.79
CA VAL A 491 -17.87 -13.72 3.08
C VAL A 491 -18.40 -12.76 2.00
N ARG A 492 -19.40 -13.15 1.22
CA ARG A 492 -19.99 -12.30 0.18
C ARG A 492 -20.63 -11.03 0.75
N ARG A 493 -21.32 -11.13 1.90
CA ARG A 493 -21.89 -9.96 2.58
C ARG A 493 -20.78 -8.99 3.03
N THR A 494 -19.71 -9.50 3.59
CA THR A 494 -18.55 -8.69 4.00
C THR A 494 -17.89 -8.01 2.80
N VAL A 495 -17.63 -8.75 1.72
CA VAL A 495 -17.09 -8.22 0.45
C VAL A 495 -17.99 -7.12 -0.11
N THR A 496 -19.31 -7.37 -0.14
CA THR A 496 -20.29 -6.38 -0.61
C THR A 496 -20.33 -5.12 0.26
N TRP A 497 -20.12 -5.27 1.57
CA TRP A 497 -20.03 -4.12 2.48
C TRP A 497 -18.81 -3.26 2.13
N TYR A 498 -17.62 -3.87 1.94
CA TYR A 498 -16.41 -3.14 1.51
C TYR A 498 -16.58 -2.50 0.13
N LEU A 499 -17.25 -3.17 -0.80
CA LEU A 499 -17.56 -2.60 -2.11
C LEU A 499 -18.42 -1.33 -2.00
N ARG A 500 -19.47 -1.36 -1.18
CA ARG A 500 -20.34 -0.20 -0.96
C ARG A 500 -19.60 0.95 -0.28
N LEU A 501 -18.76 0.64 0.71
CA LEU A 501 -17.90 1.62 1.40
C LEU A 501 -16.96 2.29 0.40
N ALA A 502 -16.23 1.51 -0.41
CA ALA A 502 -15.28 2.00 -1.38
C ALA A 502 -15.96 2.83 -2.48
N ALA A 503 -17.07 2.36 -3.04
CA ALA A 503 -17.80 3.08 -4.08
C ALA A 503 -18.34 4.44 -3.61
N ARG A 504 -18.85 4.51 -2.37
CA ARG A 504 -19.27 5.79 -1.75
C ARG A 504 -18.10 6.75 -1.60
N ALA A 505 -17.00 6.27 -1.07
CA ALA A 505 -15.82 7.10 -0.83
C ALA A 505 -15.18 7.56 -2.15
N ASP A 506 -15.04 6.68 -3.14
CA ASP A 506 -14.51 7.02 -4.47
C ASP A 506 -15.36 8.09 -5.17
N ALA A 507 -16.67 8.01 -5.09
CA ALA A 507 -17.57 9.03 -5.63
C ALA A 507 -17.40 10.42 -5.00
N LEU A 508 -16.99 10.48 -3.72
CA LEU A 508 -16.64 11.73 -3.03
C LEU A 508 -15.23 12.22 -3.39
N VAL A 509 -14.27 11.30 -3.55
CA VAL A 509 -12.86 11.63 -3.86
C VAL A 509 -12.70 12.11 -5.31
N VAL A 510 -13.40 11.46 -6.26
CA VAL A 510 -13.32 11.77 -7.69
C VAL A 510 -14.74 11.95 -8.26
N PRO A 511 -15.39 13.08 -7.97
CA PRO A 511 -16.74 13.35 -8.46
C PRO A 511 -16.77 13.50 -9.99
N GLY A 512 -17.89 13.17 -10.58
CA GLY A 512 -18.11 13.30 -12.02
C GLY A 512 -17.35 12.32 -12.89
N ARG A 513 -16.61 11.34 -12.30
CA ARG A 513 -16.03 10.25 -13.05
C ARG A 513 -17.11 9.31 -13.56
N TRP A 514 -17.01 8.88 -14.81
CA TRP A 514 -17.85 7.80 -15.32
C TRP A 514 -17.51 6.45 -14.62
N HIS A 515 -18.55 5.72 -14.20
CA HIS A 515 -18.48 4.44 -13.54
C HIS A 515 -19.25 3.39 -14.29
N LEU A 516 -18.73 2.18 -14.32
CA LEU A 516 -19.37 1.02 -14.94
C LEU A 516 -20.14 0.18 -13.90
N GLY A 517 -19.58 0.03 -12.72
CA GLY A 517 -20.09 -0.85 -11.67
C GLY A 517 -21.43 -0.42 -11.10
N PRO A 518 -22.45 -1.34 -11.05
CA PRO A 518 -23.76 -1.05 -10.46
C PRO A 518 -23.73 -0.68 -8.98
N ALA A 519 -22.62 -0.92 -8.26
CA ALA A 519 -22.44 -0.48 -6.88
C ALA A 519 -22.59 1.04 -6.72
N TYR A 520 -22.20 1.81 -7.73
CA TYR A 520 -22.32 3.28 -7.71
C TYR A 520 -23.76 3.79 -7.91
N ALA A 521 -24.60 3.04 -8.62
CA ALA A 521 -26.01 3.41 -8.78
C ALA A 521 -26.76 3.37 -7.44
N ARG A 522 -26.41 2.42 -6.58
CA ARG A 522 -27.00 2.26 -5.24
C ARG A 522 -26.55 3.32 -4.26
N THR A 523 -25.42 4.00 -4.48
CA THR A 523 -24.97 5.11 -3.64
C THR A 523 -25.75 6.41 -3.88
N ARG A 524 -26.43 6.53 -5.05
CA ARG A 524 -27.26 7.69 -5.41
C ARG A 524 -28.70 7.62 -4.88
N GLY A 525 -29.20 6.42 -4.54
CA GLY A 525 -30.51 6.20 -3.93
C GLY A 525 -30.36 5.99 -2.42
N GLY A 526 -30.57 7.01 -1.63
CA GLY A 526 -30.26 7.08 -0.22
C GLY A 526 -30.80 5.95 0.66
N ASP A 527 -29.89 5.20 1.27
CA ASP A 527 -30.05 4.50 2.54
C ASP A 527 -28.81 4.84 3.41
N GLY A 528 -28.73 6.05 3.88
CA GLY A 528 -27.73 6.53 4.82
C GLY A 528 -28.33 7.61 5.71
N PRO A 529 -27.85 7.82 6.94
CA PRO A 529 -28.33 8.90 7.76
C PRO A 529 -28.09 10.25 7.07
N VAL A 530 -29.17 10.99 6.86
CA VAL A 530 -29.28 12.32 6.26
C VAL A 530 -29.37 12.32 4.73
N GLY A 531 -30.62 12.45 4.26
CA GLY A 531 -30.98 12.72 2.88
C GLY A 531 -30.27 13.96 2.32
N ARG A 532 -29.35 13.72 1.38
CA ARG A 532 -28.83 14.80 0.53
C ARG A 532 -29.81 15.00 -0.62
N THR A 533 -30.33 16.18 -0.74
CA THR A 533 -31.08 16.62 -1.92
C THR A 533 -30.15 16.61 -3.14
N ALA A 534 -30.63 16.11 -4.26
CA ALA A 534 -29.93 16.20 -5.53
C ALA A 534 -29.56 17.68 -5.79
N GLY A 535 -28.24 18.00 -5.83
CA GLY A 535 -27.75 19.38 -6.00
C GLY A 535 -26.85 19.92 -4.87
N ALA A 536 -26.68 19.22 -3.73
CA ALA A 536 -25.75 19.65 -2.69
C ALA A 536 -24.29 19.39 -3.14
N SER A 537 -23.51 20.47 -3.34
CA SER A 537 -22.07 20.38 -3.60
C SER A 537 -21.36 19.69 -2.42
N ARG A 538 -20.42 18.75 -2.74
CA ARG A 538 -19.55 18.16 -1.73
C ARG A 538 -18.64 19.21 -1.13
N THR A 539 -18.27 19.07 0.13
CA THR A 539 -17.22 19.87 0.74
C THR A 539 -15.84 19.24 0.54
N ALA A 540 -14.79 20.06 0.55
CA ALA A 540 -13.41 19.57 0.52
C ALA A 540 -13.11 18.67 1.74
N GLU A 541 -13.73 18.94 2.89
CA GLU A 541 -13.62 18.15 4.10
C GLU A 541 -14.22 16.76 3.94
N GLU A 542 -15.41 16.63 3.34
CA GLU A 542 -16.01 15.31 3.03
C GLU A 542 -15.14 14.49 2.10
N ALA A 543 -14.53 15.10 1.08
CA ALA A 543 -13.62 14.41 0.18
C ALA A 543 -12.35 13.94 0.88
N ARG A 544 -11.79 14.76 1.77
CA ARG A 544 -10.62 14.41 2.59
C ARG A 544 -10.95 13.26 3.54
N ALA A 545 -12.05 13.35 4.27
CA ALA A 545 -12.51 12.29 5.18
C ALA A 545 -12.77 10.96 4.43
N ALA A 546 -13.34 11.02 3.23
CA ALA A 546 -13.54 9.84 2.38
C ALA A 546 -12.20 9.21 1.95
N LEU A 547 -11.22 10.01 1.55
CA LEU A 547 -9.89 9.54 1.18
C LEU A 547 -9.14 8.91 2.37
N ASP A 548 -9.24 9.53 3.55
CA ASP A 548 -8.68 8.98 4.80
C ASP A 548 -9.36 7.67 5.19
N GLY A 549 -10.66 7.55 4.96
CA GLY A 549 -11.42 6.31 5.11
C GLY A 549 -10.90 5.20 4.20
N LEU A 550 -10.73 5.47 2.90
CA LEU A 550 -10.15 4.53 1.93
C LEU A 550 -8.72 4.12 2.32
N ARG A 551 -7.91 5.09 2.76
CA ARG A 551 -6.53 4.83 3.22
C ARG A 551 -6.51 3.90 4.42
N ARG A 552 -7.41 4.09 5.38
CA ARG A 552 -7.54 3.26 6.58
C ARG A 552 -7.94 1.83 6.22
N GLU A 553 -8.90 1.66 5.31
CA GLU A 553 -9.40 0.36 4.88
C GLU A 553 -8.55 -0.30 3.76
N ARG A 554 -7.48 0.31 3.33
CA ARG A 554 -6.67 -0.13 2.18
C ARG A 554 -6.31 -1.62 2.21
N ALA A 555 -5.84 -2.10 3.35
CA ALA A 555 -5.45 -3.50 3.51
C ALA A 555 -6.66 -4.45 3.49
N ASN A 556 -7.77 -4.04 4.09
CA ASN A 556 -9.03 -4.78 4.06
C ASN A 556 -9.65 -4.81 2.66
N LEU A 557 -9.55 -3.70 1.89
CA LEU A 557 -10.02 -3.66 0.51
C LEU A 557 -9.23 -4.63 -0.39
N ALA A 558 -7.91 -4.72 -0.21
CA ALA A 558 -7.09 -5.69 -0.93
C ALA A 558 -7.46 -7.14 -0.55
N GLU A 559 -7.76 -7.40 0.74
CA GLU A 559 -8.25 -8.71 1.18
C GLU A 559 -9.64 -9.01 0.62
N ALA A 560 -10.52 -8.01 0.54
CA ALA A 560 -11.83 -8.19 -0.05
C ALA A 560 -11.77 -8.57 -1.54
N VAL A 561 -10.83 -8.00 -2.31
CA VAL A 561 -10.56 -8.40 -3.70
C VAL A 561 -10.10 -9.86 -3.77
N ARG A 562 -9.15 -10.27 -2.88
CA ARG A 562 -8.70 -11.67 -2.81
C ARG A 562 -9.83 -12.63 -2.43
N ALA A 563 -10.61 -12.27 -1.42
CA ALA A 563 -11.76 -13.06 -0.97
C ALA A 563 -12.78 -13.22 -2.11
N ALA A 564 -13.08 -12.14 -2.82
CA ALA A 564 -14.01 -12.19 -3.96
C ALA A 564 -13.51 -13.12 -5.07
N GLU A 565 -12.22 -13.06 -5.41
CA GLU A 565 -11.62 -13.95 -6.41
C GLU A 565 -11.67 -15.42 -5.97
N GLU A 566 -11.23 -15.72 -4.74
CA GLU A 566 -11.14 -17.09 -4.22
C GLU A 566 -12.53 -17.77 -4.07
N TYR A 567 -13.57 -16.98 -3.79
CA TYR A 567 -14.94 -17.48 -3.69
C TYR A 567 -15.73 -17.39 -5.00
N GLY A 568 -15.10 -16.93 -6.09
CA GLY A 568 -15.77 -16.80 -7.40
C GLY A 568 -16.81 -15.68 -7.48
N PHE A 569 -16.69 -14.64 -6.65
CA PHE A 569 -17.57 -13.46 -6.70
C PHE A 569 -17.00 -12.43 -7.69
N ASP A 570 -16.94 -12.84 -8.95
CA ASP A 570 -16.25 -12.09 -10.01
C ASP A 570 -16.82 -10.69 -10.21
N GLU A 571 -18.15 -10.54 -10.10
CA GLU A 571 -18.81 -9.23 -10.21
C GLU A 571 -18.38 -8.27 -9.08
N GLU A 572 -18.29 -8.75 -7.86
CA GLU A 572 -17.83 -7.95 -6.72
C GLU A 572 -16.34 -7.65 -6.81
N ALA A 573 -15.52 -8.58 -7.34
CA ALA A 573 -14.07 -8.45 -7.44
C ALA A 573 -13.65 -7.30 -8.35
N TRP A 574 -14.17 -7.23 -9.58
CA TRP A 574 -13.82 -6.14 -10.49
C TRP A 574 -14.41 -4.79 -10.05
N GLN A 575 -15.63 -4.78 -9.48
CA GLN A 575 -16.22 -3.54 -8.96
C GLN A 575 -15.45 -2.97 -7.75
N LEU A 576 -14.92 -3.82 -6.87
CA LEU A 576 -14.01 -3.40 -5.80
C LEU A 576 -12.77 -2.71 -6.37
N CYS A 577 -12.14 -3.30 -7.41
CA CYS A 577 -11.01 -2.68 -8.08
C CYS A 577 -11.40 -1.32 -8.70
N GLU A 578 -12.55 -1.23 -9.37
CA GLU A 578 -13.04 0.04 -9.90
C GLU A 578 -13.22 1.09 -8.80
N ALA A 579 -13.71 0.68 -7.63
CA ALA A 579 -13.97 1.55 -6.49
C ALA A 579 -12.71 1.97 -5.73
N MET A 580 -11.58 1.32 -5.95
CA MET A 580 -10.29 1.71 -5.38
C MET A 580 -9.55 2.77 -6.22
N TRP A 581 -10.14 3.27 -7.31
CA TRP A 581 -9.51 4.23 -8.20
C TRP A 581 -9.06 5.49 -7.50
N GLY A 582 -9.95 6.16 -6.74
CA GLY A 582 -9.64 7.40 -6.04
C GLY A 582 -8.54 7.23 -5.00
N LEU A 583 -8.51 6.10 -4.30
CA LEU A 583 -7.44 5.73 -3.37
C LEU A 583 -6.08 5.73 -4.08
N HIS A 584 -5.98 4.96 -5.16
CA HIS A 584 -4.73 4.78 -5.89
C HIS A 584 -4.30 6.03 -6.65
N LEU A 585 -5.25 6.72 -7.30
CA LEU A 585 -4.96 7.95 -8.05
C LEU A 585 -4.40 9.07 -7.16
N ARG A 586 -4.90 9.18 -5.91
CA ARG A 586 -4.53 10.26 -4.99
C ARG A 586 -3.30 9.92 -4.14
N LEU A 587 -3.12 8.65 -3.76
CA LEU A 587 -2.10 8.22 -2.80
C LEU A 587 -1.00 7.34 -3.41
N GLY A 588 -1.14 6.93 -4.66
CA GLY A 588 -0.06 6.31 -5.44
C GLY A 588 0.14 4.81 -5.20
N PHE A 589 -0.25 4.14 -4.21
CA PHE A 589 0.02 2.71 -3.85
C PHE A 589 0.10 1.75 -5.07
N HIS A 590 1.04 2.01 -5.99
CA HIS A 590 1.09 1.42 -7.33
C HIS A 590 1.29 -0.10 -7.31
N ASP A 591 2.11 -0.63 -6.41
CA ASP A 591 2.31 -2.09 -6.28
C ASP A 591 1.00 -2.79 -5.89
N GLN A 592 0.28 -2.25 -4.91
CA GLN A 592 -1.04 -2.77 -4.52
C GLN A 592 -2.06 -2.57 -5.65
N TRP A 593 -2.00 -1.43 -6.35
CA TRP A 593 -2.84 -1.18 -7.51
C TRP A 593 -2.67 -2.30 -8.55
N VAL A 594 -1.43 -2.60 -8.94
CA VAL A 594 -1.14 -3.68 -9.90
C VAL A 594 -1.62 -5.02 -9.36
N ALA A 595 -1.29 -5.36 -8.11
CA ALA A 595 -1.64 -6.66 -7.51
C ALA A 595 -3.15 -6.91 -7.45
N THR A 596 -3.94 -5.90 -7.04
CA THR A 596 -5.42 -6.02 -6.97
C THR A 596 -6.04 -6.04 -8.36
N HIS A 597 -5.57 -5.18 -9.28
CA HIS A 597 -6.17 -5.07 -10.61
C HIS A 597 -5.81 -6.21 -11.55
N LEU A 598 -4.70 -6.92 -11.34
CA LEU A 598 -4.44 -8.20 -12.02
C LEU A 598 -5.55 -9.22 -11.71
N ARG A 599 -5.97 -9.34 -10.44
CA ARG A 599 -7.12 -10.16 -10.01
C ARG A 599 -8.42 -9.64 -10.59
N GLY A 600 -8.62 -8.31 -10.57
CA GLY A 600 -9.79 -7.66 -11.18
C GLY A 600 -9.92 -7.92 -12.68
N VAL A 601 -8.80 -7.94 -13.42
CA VAL A 601 -8.79 -8.30 -14.87
C VAL A 601 -9.22 -9.75 -15.07
N GLU A 602 -8.71 -10.70 -14.27
CA GLU A 602 -9.08 -12.11 -14.39
C GLU A 602 -10.56 -12.36 -14.02
N ALA A 603 -11.06 -11.70 -12.98
CA ALA A 603 -12.48 -11.73 -12.64
C ALA A 603 -13.35 -11.14 -13.77
N ALA A 604 -12.98 -9.98 -14.30
CA ALA A 604 -13.69 -9.33 -15.41
C ALA A 604 -13.70 -10.19 -16.69
N ARG A 605 -12.60 -10.92 -16.96
CA ARG A 605 -12.55 -11.88 -18.08
C ARG A 605 -13.51 -13.05 -17.89
N ARG A 606 -13.62 -13.58 -16.67
CA ARG A 606 -14.61 -14.61 -16.37
C ARG A 606 -16.04 -14.10 -16.50
N CYS A 607 -16.31 -12.86 -16.07
CA CYS A 607 -17.59 -12.19 -16.30
C CYS A 607 -17.90 -12.07 -17.80
N ALA A 608 -16.94 -11.64 -18.61
CA ALA A 608 -17.13 -11.48 -20.06
C ALA A 608 -17.35 -12.82 -20.79
N ALA A 609 -16.76 -13.91 -20.28
CA ALA A 609 -16.95 -15.25 -20.83
C ALA A 609 -18.25 -15.94 -20.34
N GLY A 610 -18.89 -15.42 -19.29
CA GLY A 610 -20.09 -16.00 -18.64
C GLY A 610 -21.32 -15.10 -18.72
N ILE A 611 -21.95 -14.86 -17.57
CA ILE A 611 -23.21 -14.11 -17.45
C ILE A 611 -22.95 -12.63 -17.04
N GLY A 612 -21.70 -12.28 -16.71
CA GLY A 612 -21.34 -10.96 -16.19
C GLY A 612 -21.23 -9.87 -17.25
N ASP A 613 -20.79 -8.68 -16.82
CA ASP A 613 -20.67 -7.51 -17.70
C ASP A 613 -19.45 -7.63 -18.63
N PRO A 614 -19.61 -7.75 -19.96
CA PRO A 614 -18.50 -7.88 -20.91
C PRO A 614 -17.63 -6.63 -21.01
N ARG A 615 -18.11 -5.47 -20.51
CA ARG A 615 -17.38 -4.19 -20.52
C ARG A 615 -16.34 -4.10 -19.39
N ALA A 616 -16.44 -4.95 -18.38
CA ALA A 616 -15.59 -4.92 -17.19
C ALA A 616 -14.11 -5.17 -17.52
N GLU A 617 -13.81 -6.03 -18.50
CA GLU A 617 -12.41 -6.33 -18.89
C GLU A 617 -11.69 -5.09 -19.38
N GLY A 618 -12.26 -4.32 -20.31
CA GLY A 618 -11.66 -3.08 -20.80
C GLY A 618 -11.43 -2.07 -19.69
N ARG A 619 -12.42 -1.93 -18.80
CA ARG A 619 -12.31 -1.05 -17.62
C ARG A 619 -11.16 -1.42 -16.70
N MET A 620 -11.04 -2.69 -16.35
CA MET A 620 -10.00 -3.18 -15.42
C MET A 620 -8.60 -3.07 -16.03
N ARG A 621 -8.43 -3.42 -17.31
CA ARG A 621 -7.15 -3.28 -18.02
C ARG A 621 -6.71 -1.82 -18.10
N THR A 622 -7.64 -0.90 -18.39
CA THR A 622 -7.34 0.54 -18.41
C THR A 622 -6.85 1.02 -17.04
N GLN A 623 -7.51 0.63 -15.96
CA GLN A 623 -7.07 1.03 -14.61
C GLN A 623 -5.75 0.37 -14.21
N LEU A 624 -5.50 -0.89 -14.57
CA LEU A 624 -4.23 -1.59 -14.35
C LEU A 624 -3.08 -0.86 -15.05
N ALA A 625 -3.30 -0.35 -16.27
CA ALA A 625 -2.29 0.39 -17.01
C ALA A 625 -1.82 1.65 -16.26
N PHE A 626 -2.71 2.34 -15.55
CA PHE A 626 -2.31 3.48 -14.71
C PHE A 626 -1.42 3.05 -13.55
N GLY A 627 -1.64 1.88 -12.97
CA GLY A 627 -0.72 1.29 -11.97
C GLY A 627 0.67 1.07 -12.56
N TYR A 628 0.76 0.47 -13.75
CA TYR A 628 2.04 0.29 -14.46
C TYR A 628 2.69 1.61 -14.87
N MET A 629 1.91 2.59 -15.32
CA MET A 629 2.42 3.95 -15.62
C MET A 629 3.02 4.61 -14.37
N GLY A 630 2.44 4.38 -13.20
CA GLY A 630 2.96 4.90 -11.93
C GLY A 630 4.30 4.26 -11.52
N LEU A 631 4.53 3.00 -11.90
CA LEU A 631 5.79 2.27 -11.70
C LEU A 631 6.83 2.52 -12.81
N GLY A 632 6.52 3.34 -13.83
CA GLY A 632 7.38 3.53 -15.01
C GLY A 632 7.44 2.32 -15.95
N ARG A 633 6.58 1.32 -15.76
CA ARG A 633 6.49 0.09 -16.57
C ARG A 633 5.64 0.36 -17.81
N TYR A 634 6.16 1.18 -18.73
CA TYR A 634 5.38 1.72 -19.86
C TYR A 634 5.03 0.67 -20.92
N ALA A 635 5.88 -0.34 -21.13
CA ALA A 635 5.59 -1.41 -22.09
C ALA A 635 4.38 -2.24 -21.64
N GLU A 636 4.32 -2.57 -20.33
CA GLU A 636 3.18 -3.28 -19.79
C GLU A 636 1.91 -2.40 -19.76
N ALA A 637 2.05 -1.12 -19.51
CA ALA A 637 0.93 -0.18 -19.58
C ALA A 637 0.35 -0.14 -21.00
N GLU A 638 1.20 -0.02 -22.03
CA GLU A 638 0.80 0.00 -23.44
C GLU A 638 0.10 -1.30 -23.85
N ALA A 639 0.65 -2.45 -23.40
CA ALA A 639 0.05 -3.76 -23.66
C ALA A 639 -1.36 -3.87 -23.02
N GLN A 640 -1.53 -3.39 -21.78
CA GLN A 640 -2.86 -3.40 -21.13
C GLN A 640 -3.84 -2.46 -21.81
N LEU A 641 -3.43 -1.25 -22.22
CA LEU A 641 -4.32 -0.30 -22.90
C LEU A 641 -4.74 -0.79 -24.27
N THR A 642 -3.83 -1.41 -25.03
CA THR A 642 -4.13 -2.03 -26.32
C THR A 642 -5.14 -3.18 -26.14
N ALA A 643 -4.91 -4.03 -25.14
CA ALA A 643 -5.83 -5.13 -24.81
C ALA A 643 -7.19 -4.61 -24.30
N ALA A 644 -7.21 -3.47 -23.57
CA ALA A 644 -8.44 -2.81 -23.13
C ALA A 644 -9.27 -2.34 -24.32
N ALA A 645 -8.67 -1.62 -25.27
CA ALA A 645 -9.35 -1.15 -26.47
C ALA A 645 -9.96 -2.31 -27.30
N ALA A 646 -9.20 -3.43 -27.43
CA ALA A 646 -9.68 -4.61 -28.12
C ALA A 646 -10.81 -5.34 -27.34
N ALA A 647 -10.78 -5.35 -26.01
CA ALA A 647 -11.86 -5.90 -25.20
C ALA A 647 -13.15 -5.08 -25.32
N ASP A 648 -13.05 -3.76 -25.21
CA ASP A 648 -14.19 -2.84 -25.39
C ASP A 648 -14.77 -2.89 -26.81
N GLU A 649 -13.93 -3.10 -27.83
CA GLU A 649 -14.39 -3.29 -29.21
C GLU A 649 -15.20 -4.59 -29.34
N ARG A 650 -14.73 -5.70 -28.78
CA ARG A 650 -15.49 -6.97 -28.74
C ARG A 650 -16.82 -6.84 -28.00
N ALA A 651 -16.86 -6.05 -26.94
CA ALA A 651 -18.06 -5.77 -26.15
C ALA A 651 -19.00 -4.75 -26.81
N GLY A 652 -18.61 -4.14 -27.94
CA GLY A 652 -19.38 -3.04 -28.56
C GLY A 652 -19.40 -1.77 -27.69
N HIS A 653 -18.47 -1.63 -26.76
CA HIS A 653 -18.46 -0.57 -25.75
C HIS A 653 -17.62 0.62 -26.20
N HIS A 654 -18.21 1.51 -26.99
CA HIS A 654 -17.53 2.68 -27.56
C HIS A 654 -16.94 3.62 -26.50
N ARG A 655 -17.66 3.84 -25.37
CA ARG A 655 -17.18 4.72 -24.30
C ARG A 655 -15.89 4.19 -23.66
N GLY A 656 -15.81 2.89 -23.39
CA GLY A 656 -14.62 2.23 -22.86
C GLY A 656 -13.45 2.29 -23.84
N ARG A 657 -13.70 1.95 -25.12
CA ARG A 657 -12.69 2.03 -26.18
C ARG A 657 -12.10 3.44 -26.33
N ALA A 658 -12.94 4.47 -26.26
CA ALA A 658 -12.47 5.86 -26.26
C ALA A 658 -11.57 6.16 -25.05
N THR A 659 -11.92 5.65 -23.84
CA THR A 659 -11.10 5.83 -22.64
C THR A 659 -9.75 5.12 -22.75
N ALA A 660 -9.71 3.89 -23.27
CA ALA A 660 -8.46 3.15 -23.47
C ALA A 660 -7.54 3.88 -24.47
N THR A 661 -8.12 4.38 -25.58
CA THR A 661 -7.39 5.15 -26.61
C THR A 661 -6.90 6.50 -26.05
N GLU A 662 -7.73 7.24 -25.30
CA GLU A 662 -7.31 8.44 -24.56
C GLU A 662 -6.12 8.15 -23.64
N SER A 663 -6.16 7.03 -22.92
CA SER A 663 -5.12 6.62 -21.99
C SER A 663 -3.81 6.25 -22.70
N LEU A 664 -3.86 5.69 -23.94
CA LEU A 664 -2.69 5.53 -24.81
C LEU A 664 -2.09 6.90 -25.16
N GLY A 665 -2.93 7.87 -25.47
CA GLY A 665 -2.47 9.25 -25.69
C GLY A 665 -1.80 9.86 -24.46
N LEU A 666 -2.33 9.63 -23.25
CA LEU A 666 -1.73 10.07 -21.99
C LEU A 666 -0.38 9.37 -21.72
N LEU A 667 -0.26 8.08 -22.05
CA LEU A 667 1.00 7.35 -21.99
C LEU A 667 2.03 7.95 -22.97
N CYS A 668 1.63 8.24 -24.20
CA CYS A 668 2.47 8.91 -25.19
C CYS A 668 2.94 10.30 -24.74
N LEU A 669 2.09 11.09 -24.08
CA LEU A 669 2.48 12.38 -23.48
C LEU A 669 3.61 12.21 -22.44
N ARG A 670 3.53 11.19 -21.59
CA ARG A 670 4.58 10.89 -20.59
C ARG A 670 5.90 10.49 -21.25
N GLN A 671 5.83 9.84 -22.42
CA GLN A 671 6.99 9.41 -23.21
C GLN A 671 7.47 10.45 -24.22
N TRP A 672 6.91 11.68 -24.22
CA TRP A 672 7.20 12.79 -25.15
C TRP A 672 6.87 12.48 -26.61
N ARG A 673 6.12 11.42 -26.86
CA ARG A 673 5.62 11.02 -28.17
C ARG A 673 4.38 11.86 -28.52
N TYR A 674 4.59 13.17 -28.68
CA TYR A 674 3.49 14.14 -28.72
C TYR A 674 2.61 14.03 -29.99
N GLU A 675 3.22 13.66 -31.12
CA GLU A 675 2.51 13.40 -32.36
C GLU A 675 1.61 12.16 -32.24
N ALA A 676 2.14 11.09 -31.67
CA ALA A 676 1.35 9.89 -31.38
C ALA A 676 0.23 10.16 -30.35
N ALA A 677 0.50 11.00 -29.35
CA ALA A 677 -0.52 11.43 -28.40
C ALA A 677 -1.66 12.18 -29.09
N GLU A 678 -1.34 13.14 -29.99
CA GLU A 678 -2.31 13.87 -30.78
C GLU A 678 -3.20 12.92 -31.60
N GLU A 679 -2.62 11.92 -32.27
CA GLU A 679 -3.35 10.94 -33.05
C GLU A 679 -4.31 10.10 -32.16
N HIS A 680 -3.85 9.59 -31.02
CA HIS A 680 -4.70 8.85 -30.10
C HIS A 680 -5.86 9.69 -29.56
N PHE A 681 -5.65 10.98 -29.25
CA PHE A 681 -6.73 11.84 -28.75
C PHE A 681 -7.76 12.12 -29.85
N ARG A 682 -7.34 12.29 -31.12
CA ARG A 682 -8.26 12.42 -32.24
C ARG A 682 -9.06 11.15 -32.49
N GLN A 683 -8.40 10.00 -32.42
CA GLN A 683 -9.05 8.70 -32.58
C GLN A 683 -10.06 8.44 -31.42
N ALA A 684 -9.71 8.76 -30.18
CA ALA A 684 -10.63 8.67 -29.04
C ALA A 684 -11.87 9.54 -29.26
N ARG A 685 -11.69 10.78 -29.76
CA ARG A 685 -12.79 11.71 -30.10
C ARG A 685 -13.70 11.17 -31.18
N SER A 686 -13.13 10.68 -32.27
CA SER A 686 -13.92 10.05 -33.36
C SER A 686 -14.71 8.84 -32.85
N THR A 687 -14.18 8.10 -31.85
CA THR A 687 -14.90 7.00 -31.23
C THR A 687 -16.09 7.50 -30.39
N LEU A 688 -15.93 8.61 -29.65
CA LEU A 688 -17.03 9.25 -28.90
C LEU A 688 -18.14 9.79 -29.82
N ASP A 689 -17.77 10.37 -30.96
CA ASP A 689 -18.73 10.90 -31.98
C ASP A 689 -19.64 9.78 -32.51
N GLY A 690 -19.19 8.52 -32.46
CA GLY A 690 -19.96 7.34 -32.84
C GLY A 690 -21.01 6.89 -31.82
N ILE A 691 -21.06 7.46 -30.60
CA ILE A 691 -22.04 7.11 -29.59
C ILE A 691 -23.37 7.78 -29.86
N ALA A 692 -24.40 6.97 -30.12
CA ALA A 692 -25.75 7.48 -30.37
C ALA A 692 -26.36 8.17 -29.14
N PRO A 693 -27.19 9.22 -29.33
CA PRO A 693 -27.92 9.83 -28.22
C PRO A 693 -28.74 8.78 -27.43
N GLY A 694 -28.56 8.73 -26.12
CA GLY A 694 -29.20 7.72 -25.25
C GLY A 694 -28.50 6.35 -25.24
N GLY A 695 -27.44 6.17 -26.01
CA GLY A 695 -26.60 4.99 -25.97
C GLY A 695 -25.77 4.88 -24.67
N ASP A 696 -25.12 3.73 -24.46
CA ASP A 696 -24.28 3.53 -23.30
C ASP A 696 -23.12 4.52 -23.26
N GLY A 697 -22.97 5.20 -22.11
CA GLY A 697 -21.97 6.27 -21.91
C GLY A 697 -22.31 7.62 -22.56
N ALA A 698 -23.44 7.78 -23.28
CA ALA A 698 -23.83 9.02 -23.95
C ALA A 698 -23.88 10.23 -23.00
N ALA A 699 -24.32 10.03 -21.77
CA ALA A 699 -24.38 11.09 -20.75
C ALA A 699 -23.00 11.67 -20.37
N ASP A 700 -21.92 10.89 -20.52
CA ASP A 700 -20.55 11.30 -20.20
C ASP A 700 -19.80 11.88 -21.42
N VAL A 701 -20.32 11.72 -22.63
CA VAL A 701 -19.64 12.18 -23.86
C VAL A 701 -19.26 13.65 -23.83
N PRO A 702 -20.12 14.60 -23.38
CA PRO A 702 -19.75 16.02 -23.35
C PRO A 702 -18.53 16.31 -22.46
N ARG A 703 -18.45 15.64 -21.31
CA ARG A 703 -17.33 15.78 -20.39
C ARG A 703 -16.06 15.12 -20.95
N ALA A 704 -16.17 13.93 -21.52
CA ALA A 704 -15.06 13.20 -22.13
C ALA A 704 -14.47 14.00 -23.32
N ASP A 705 -15.31 14.62 -24.16
CA ASP A 705 -14.89 15.43 -25.27
C ASP A 705 -14.15 16.72 -24.82
N ALA A 706 -14.61 17.34 -23.73
CA ALA A 706 -13.89 18.45 -23.09
C ALA A 706 -12.49 18.05 -22.56
N LEU A 707 -12.36 16.86 -21.95
CA LEU A 707 -11.09 16.30 -21.50
C LEU A 707 -10.16 16.03 -22.70
N LEU A 708 -10.65 15.43 -23.77
CA LEU A 708 -9.88 15.17 -24.97
C LEU A 708 -9.37 16.46 -25.63
N ALA A 709 -10.20 17.51 -25.70
CA ALA A 709 -9.77 18.82 -26.19
C ALA A 709 -8.64 19.41 -25.31
N HIS A 710 -8.72 19.26 -23.99
CA HIS A 710 -7.65 19.64 -23.06
C HIS A 710 -6.35 18.86 -23.32
N HIS A 711 -6.43 17.54 -23.45
CA HIS A 711 -5.26 16.69 -23.69
C HIS A 711 -4.64 16.95 -25.07
N LEU A 712 -5.45 17.22 -26.09
CA LEU A 712 -4.98 17.62 -27.40
C LEU A 712 -4.20 18.95 -27.34
N GLY A 713 -4.70 19.93 -26.59
CA GLY A 713 -3.98 21.19 -26.37
C GLY A 713 -2.61 20.97 -25.73
N ARG A 714 -2.50 20.03 -24.76
CA ARG A 714 -1.25 19.66 -24.14
C ARG A 714 -0.28 18.97 -25.12
N ALA A 715 -0.78 18.10 -25.98
CA ALA A 715 0.02 17.44 -27.03
C ALA A 715 0.59 18.46 -28.02
N LEU A 716 -0.25 19.40 -28.48
CA LEU A 716 0.16 20.48 -29.37
C LEU A 716 1.18 21.43 -28.74
N ARG A 717 1.01 21.78 -27.46
CA ARG A 717 2.03 22.51 -26.69
C ARG A 717 3.35 21.74 -26.69
N GLY A 718 3.29 20.46 -26.38
CA GLY A 718 4.42 19.57 -26.43
C GLY A 718 5.16 19.56 -27.77
N GLN A 719 4.48 19.71 -28.90
CA GLN A 719 5.04 19.85 -30.26
C GLN A 719 5.59 21.26 -30.54
N GLY A 720 5.36 22.25 -29.66
CA GLY A 720 5.70 23.66 -29.89
C GLY A 720 4.73 24.40 -30.83
N ARG A 721 3.56 23.81 -31.08
CA ARG A 721 2.46 24.42 -31.88
C ARG A 721 1.58 25.26 -30.97
N HIS A 722 2.16 26.33 -30.39
CA HIS A 722 1.53 27.09 -29.30
C HIS A 722 0.21 27.75 -29.69
N ALA A 723 0.10 28.32 -30.91
CA ALA A 723 -1.15 28.95 -31.38
C ALA A 723 -2.30 27.95 -31.46
N GLU A 724 -2.04 26.75 -31.99
CA GLU A 724 -3.04 25.70 -32.10
C GLU A 724 -3.38 25.11 -30.71
N ALA A 725 -2.37 24.99 -29.81
CA ALA A 725 -2.58 24.56 -28.44
C ALA A 725 -3.53 25.54 -27.70
N LEU A 726 -3.31 26.84 -27.81
CA LEU A 726 -4.18 27.86 -27.21
C LEU A 726 -5.62 27.79 -27.75
N ALA A 727 -5.79 27.57 -29.05
CA ALA A 727 -7.12 27.40 -29.63
C ALA A 727 -7.84 26.15 -29.08
N GLN A 728 -7.15 25.01 -28.98
CA GLN A 728 -7.71 23.77 -28.39
C GLN A 728 -8.02 23.89 -26.92
N LEU A 729 -7.17 24.57 -26.14
CA LEU A 729 -7.42 24.80 -24.73
C LEU A 729 -8.58 25.75 -24.49
N ALA A 730 -8.75 26.78 -25.35
CA ALA A 730 -9.91 27.66 -25.30
C ALA A 730 -11.21 26.89 -25.62
N ASP A 731 -11.20 26.03 -26.63
CA ASP A 731 -12.31 25.13 -26.96
C ASP A 731 -12.64 24.18 -25.77
N ALA A 732 -11.62 23.55 -25.15
CA ALA A 732 -11.80 22.72 -23.96
C ALA A 732 -12.48 23.50 -22.81
N LEU A 733 -12.04 24.73 -22.54
CA LEU A 733 -12.63 25.58 -21.52
C LEU A 733 -14.10 25.92 -21.82
N ALA A 734 -14.41 26.22 -23.08
CA ALA A 734 -15.78 26.46 -23.50
C ALA A 734 -16.68 25.23 -23.32
N ARG A 735 -16.19 24.04 -23.65
CA ARG A 735 -16.91 22.78 -23.47
C ARG A 735 -17.17 22.47 -21.98
N PHE A 736 -16.18 22.64 -21.11
CA PHE A 736 -16.39 22.44 -19.64
C PHE A 736 -17.42 23.43 -19.09
N ARG A 737 -17.40 24.69 -19.55
CA ARG A 737 -18.39 25.70 -19.14
C ARG A 737 -19.81 25.39 -19.62
N ALA A 738 -19.96 24.66 -20.71
CA ALA A 738 -21.24 24.26 -21.28
C ALA A 738 -21.84 23.02 -20.64
N LEU A 739 -21.11 22.32 -19.74
CA LEU A 739 -21.64 21.17 -19.04
C LEU A 739 -22.80 21.55 -18.09
N PRO A 740 -23.86 20.73 -18.02
CA PRO A 740 -24.99 20.96 -17.09
C PRO A 740 -24.53 21.07 -15.64
N ASP A 741 -23.65 20.14 -15.22
CA ASP A 741 -22.97 20.18 -13.92
C ASP A 741 -21.53 20.64 -14.18
N ARG A 742 -21.21 21.86 -13.79
CA ARG A 742 -19.90 22.45 -14.06
C ARG A 742 -18.79 21.69 -13.34
N ASP A 743 -17.75 21.34 -14.12
CA ASP A 743 -16.53 20.71 -13.62
C ASP A 743 -15.46 21.78 -13.35
N LEU A 744 -15.65 22.54 -12.27
CA LEU A 744 -14.79 23.69 -11.91
C LEU A 744 -13.31 23.27 -11.77
N TYR A 745 -13.07 22.07 -11.22
CA TYR A 745 -11.70 21.55 -11.07
C TYR A 745 -11.00 21.37 -12.42
N ASN A 746 -11.67 20.74 -13.40
CA ASN A 746 -11.06 20.57 -14.73
C ASN A 746 -11.03 21.88 -15.52
N GLU A 747 -12.00 22.80 -15.35
CA GLU A 747 -11.90 24.16 -15.90
C GLU A 747 -10.62 24.87 -15.42
N ALA A 748 -10.30 24.77 -14.13
CA ALA A 748 -9.08 25.36 -13.56
C ALA A 748 -7.81 24.69 -14.11
N ARG A 749 -7.82 23.37 -14.30
CA ARG A 749 -6.71 22.65 -14.95
C ARG A 749 -6.47 23.10 -16.40
N VAL A 750 -7.53 23.37 -17.17
CA VAL A 750 -7.40 23.95 -18.52
C VAL A 750 -6.78 25.35 -18.45
N ARG A 751 -7.21 26.18 -17.49
CA ARG A 751 -6.62 27.52 -17.31
C ARG A 751 -5.14 27.45 -16.92
N MET A 752 -4.73 26.50 -16.10
CA MET A 752 -3.31 26.26 -15.82
C MET A 752 -2.56 25.91 -17.09
N SER A 753 -3.12 25.02 -17.94
CA SER A 753 -2.51 24.65 -19.23
C SER A 753 -2.46 25.82 -20.23
N LEU A 754 -3.44 26.74 -20.21
CA LEU A 754 -3.40 28.00 -20.98
C LEU A 754 -2.23 28.88 -20.49
N GLY A 755 -2.10 29.06 -19.17
CA GLY A 755 -0.99 29.83 -18.59
C GLY A 755 0.39 29.23 -18.95
N GLU A 756 0.54 27.92 -18.82
CA GLU A 756 1.75 27.19 -19.23
C GLU A 756 2.06 27.36 -20.73
N THR A 757 1.02 27.36 -21.58
CA THR A 757 1.19 27.50 -23.03
C THR A 757 1.60 28.94 -23.40
N HIS A 758 1.01 29.96 -22.76
CA HIS A 758 1.44 31.35 -22.95
C HIS A 758 2.88 31.56 -22.48
N LEU A 759 3.28 31.00 -21.31
CA LEU A 759 4.66 31.03 -20.86
C LEU A 759 5.61 30.33 -21.85
N ALA A 760 5.23 29.19 -22.41
CA ALA A 760 6.02 28.48 -23.41
C ALA A 760 6.12 29.21 -24.73
N ALA A 761 5.11 30.01 -25.06
CA ALA A 761 5.10 30.91 -26.24
C ALA A 761 5.91 32.21 -26.02
N GLY A 762 6.38 32.47 -24.78
CA GLY A 762 7.11 33.70 -24.45
C GLY A 762 6.23 34.90 -24.11
N ASP A 763 4.96 34.67 -23.79
CA ASP A 763 3.99 35.72 -23.41
C ASP A 763 3.53 35.59 -21.96
N PRO A 764 4.37 36.03 -20.98
CA PRO A 764 4.01 35.96 -19.56
C PRO A 764 2.85 36.89 -19.18
N ALA A 765 2.60 37.94 -19.98
CA ALA A 765 1.49 38.88 -19.73
C ALA A 765 0.14 38.20 -19.95
N ALA A 766 -0.02 37.46 -21.04
CA ALA A 766 -1.26 36.74 -21.36
C ALA A 766 -1.47 35.52 -20.40
N ALA A 767 -0.40 35.00 -19.76
CA ALA A 767 -0.51 33.89 -18.82
C ALA A 767 -1.16 34.29 -17.48
N ARG A 768 -1.15 35.55 -17.06
CA ARG A 768 -1.59 36.01 -15.73
C ARG A 768 -3.05 35.71 -15.45
N THR A 769 -3.96 36.19 -16.28
CA THR A 769 -5.40 36.05 -16.05
C THR A 769 -5.85 34.61 -15.90
N PRO A 770 -5.50 33.67 -16.81
CA PRO A 770 -5.90 32.29 -16.62
C PRO A 770 -5.30 31.65 -15.37
N LEU A 771 -4.09 32.05 -14.95
CA LEU A 771 -3.49 31.53 -13.73
C LEU A 771 -4.10 32.10 -12.45
N ASP A 772 -4.48 33.38 -12.42
CA ASP A 772 -5.20 34.00 -11.31
C ASP A 772 -6.58 33.35 -11.11
N GLU A 773 -7.32 33.10 -12.20
CA GLU A 773 -8.60 32.40 -12.18
C GLU A 773 -8.43 30.94 -11.71
N ALA A 774 -7.39 30.22 -12.19
CA ALA A 774 -7.11 28.88 -11.77
C ALA A 774 -6.79 28.80 -10.28
N LEU A 775 -5.96 29.73 -9.78
CA LEU A 775 -5.57 29.82 -8.38
C LEU A 775 -6.81 29.99 -7.46
N ALA A 776 -7.72 30.87 -7.83
CA ALA A 776 -8.94 31.13 -7.06
C ALA A 776 -9.85 29.88 -7.01
N VAL A 777 -10.03 29.20 -8.15
CA VAL A 777 -10.87 28.00 -8.23
C VAL A 777 -10.24 26.84 -7.47
N MET A 778 -8.92 26.59 -7.61
CA MET A 778 -8.25 25.52 -6.88
C MET A 778 -8.33 25.73 -5.35
N ALA A 779 -8.30 26.99 -4.89
CA ALA A 779 -8.54 27.33 -3.49
C ALA A 779 -9.95 26.94 -3.05
N SER A 780 -10.98 27.29 -3.83
CA SER A 780 -12.39 26.97 -3.50
C SER A 780 -12.68 25.46 -3.54
N GLU A 781 -12.00 24.72 -4.41
CA GLU A 781 -12.13 23.26 -4.52
C GLU A 781 -11.30 22.49 -3.45
N GLY A 782 -10.50 23.18 -2.63
CA GLY A 782 -9.60 22.56 -1.68
C GLY A 782 -8.48 21.73 -2.33
N ALA A 783 -8.16 22.02 -3.59
CA ALA A 783 -7.12 21.34 -4.36
C ALA A 783 -5.75 21.97 -4.07
N VAL A 784 -5.28 21.81 -2.83
CA VAL A 784 -4.12 22.52 -2.26
C VAL A 784 -2.85 22.36 -3.11
N LEU A 785 -2.57 21.16 -3.60
CA LEU A 785 -1.39 20.92 -4.44
C LEU A 785 -1.48 21.69 -5.77
N GLN A 786 -2.62 21.63 -6.47
CA GLN A 786 -2.82 22.33 -7.72
C GLN A 786 -2.89 23.85 -7.50
N GLN A 787 -3.36 24.29 -6.35
CA GLN A 787 -3.31 25.70 -5.96
C GLN A 787 -1.85 26.17 -5.80
N ALA A 788 -0.99 25.36 -5.17
CA ALA A 788 0.44 25.65 -5.05
C ALA A 788 1.12 25.73 -6.43
N ASP A 789 0.82 24.78 -7.32
CA ASP A 789 1.34 24.77 -8.69
C ASP A 789 0.91 26.00 -9.48
N ALA A 790 -0.36 26.41 -9.36
CA ALA A 790 -0.87 27.62 -10.01
C ALA A 790 -0.19 28.90 -9.48
N ALA A 791 0.03 28.99 -8.16
CA ALA A 791 0.73 30.11 -7.55
C ALA A 791 2.19 30.20 -8.01
N GLU A 792 2.88 29.07 -8.13
CA GLU A 792 4.25 29.04 -8.65
C GLU A 792 4.32 29.47 -10.12
N LEU A 793 3.41 29.00 -10.99
CA LEU A 793 3.30 29.43 -12.37
C LEU A 793 3.02 30.94 -12.44
N ARG A 794 2.13 31.44 -11.55
CA ARG A 794 1.78 32.85 -11.49
C ARG A 794 2.98 33.73 -11.10
N ALA A 795 3.84 33.25 -10.20
CA ALA A 795 5.08 33.94 -9.86
C ALA A 795 6.03 34.14 -11.06
N ARG A 796 6.03 33.20 -12.02
CA ARG A 796 6.82 33.28 -13.26
C ARG A 796 6.30 34.36 -14.23
N CYS A 797 5.06 34.77 -14.07
CA CYS A 797 4.41 35.79 -14.89
C CYS A 797 4.47 37.19 -14.28
N ALA A 798 5.02 37.34 -13.08
CA ALA A 798 5.04 38.61 -12.36
C ALA A 798 6.04 39.59 -12.98
N GLU A 799 5.63 40.83 -13.27
CA GLU A 799 6.51 41.92 -13.69
C GLU A 799 7.19 42.55 -12.47
N ASP A 800 6.42 42.70 -11.39
CA ASP A 800 6.92 43.25 -10.12
C ASP A 800 7.59 42.12 -9.28
N PRO A 801 8.85 42.29 -8.87
CA PRO A 801 9.52 41.35 -7.99
C PRO A 801 8.76 41.06 -6.68
N ALA A 802 8.05 42.03 -6.11
CA ALA A 802 7.25 41.87 -4.89
C ALA A 802 6.04 40.96 -5.13
N ASP A 803 5.42 41.05 -6.32
CA ASP A 803 4.33 40.14 -6.71
C ASP A 803 4.83 38.71 -6.87
N ALA A 804 5.98 38.52 -7.52
CA ALA A 804 6.62 37.22 -7.63
C ALA A 804 6.88 36.59 -6.25
N VAL A 805 7.46 37.34 -5.32
CA VAL A 805 7.75 36.92 -3.95
C VAL A 805 6.48 36.52 -3.20
N ARG A 806 5.40 37.31 -3.34
CA ARG A 806 4.11 37.02 -2.72
C ARG A 806 3.57 35.65 -3.16
N HIS A 807 3.55 35.41 -4.48
CA HIS A 807 3.07 34.12 -5.02
C HIS A 807 3.99 32.94 -4.71
N LEU A 808 5.30 33.13 -4.65
CA LEU A 808 6.25 32.09 -4.21
C LEU A 808 6.06 31.73 -2.74
N ARG A 809 5.82 32.70 -1.85
CA ARG A 809 5.53 32.45 -0.45
C ARG A 809 4.22 31.69 -0.27
N LEU A 810 3.17 32.08 -1.03
CA LEU A 810 1.91 31.33 -1.04
C LEU A 810 2.12 29.90 -1.52
N ALA A 811 2.80 29.70 -2.63
CA ALA A 811 3.10 28.37 -3.15
C ALA A 811 3.86 27.51 -2.13
N ARG A 812 4.90 28.07 -1.49
CA ARG A 812 5.70 27.41 -0.45
C ARG A 812 4.81 26.95 0.73
N SER A 813 3.99 27.87 1.27
CA SER A 813 3.08 27.54 2.39
C SER A 813 2.09 26.42 2.04
N LEU A 814 1.55 26.43 0.81
CA LEU A 814 0.63 25.38 0.36
C LEU A 814 1.34 24.04 0.14
N TYR A 815 2.57 24.04 -0.39
CA TYR A 815 3.39 22.83 -0.49
C TYR A 815 3.75 22.28 0.90
N GLU A 816 4.05 23.15 1.88
CA GLU A 816 4.29 22.75 3.27
C GLU A 816 3.06 22.08 3.89
N GLU A 817 1.85 22.62 3.63
CA GLU A 817 0.57 22.08 4.13
C GLU A 817 0.33 20.64 3.64
N VAL A 818 0.66 20.34 2.39
CA VAL A 818 0.46 18.99 1.82
C VAL A 818 1.70 18.08 1.96
N GLY A 819 2.79 18.60 2.55
CA GLY A 819 4.03 17.85 2.71
C GLY A 819 4.82 17.65 1.40
N GLU A 820 4.56 18.48 0.37
CA GLU A 820 5.26 18.42 -0.92
C GLU A 820 6.60 19.15 -0.82
N THR A 821 7.64 18.45 -0.39
CA THR A 821 8.94 19.03 -0.04
C THR A 821 9.75 19.51 -1.25
N ALA A 822 9.53 18.93 -2.44
CA ALA A 822 10.19 19.37 -3.65
C ALA A 822 9.70 20.79 -4.03
N GLY A 823 8.39 21.04 -3.92
CA GLY A 823 7.79 22.37 -4.07
C GLY A 823 8.31 23.38 -3.06
N VAL A 824 8.38 22.97 -1.77
CA VAL A 824 8.94 23.80 -0.68
C VAL A 824 10.39 24.18 -0.99
N SER A 825 11.23 23.22 -1.36
CA SER A 825 12.65 23.45 -1.65
C SER A 825 12.85 24.37 -2.84
N ARG A 826 12.10 24.16 -3.93
CA ARG A 826 12.15 24.95 -5.15
C ARG A 826 11.69 26.39 -4.92
N THR A 827 10.52 26.57 -4.30
CA THR A 827 10.01 27.92 -3.99
C THR A 827 10.89 28.65 -3.00
N GLY A 828 11.49 27.96 -2.01
CA GLY A 828 12.50 28.51 -1.12
C GLY A 828 13.76 28.97 -1.87
N ALA A 829 14.27 28.18 -2.81
CA ALA A 829 15.40 28.57 -3.65
C ALA A 829 15.09 29.83 -4.48
N LEU A 830 13.90 29.85 -5.12
CA LEU A 830 13.44 31.01 -5.90
C LEU A 830 13.27 32.28 -5.03
N LEU A 831 12.89 32.14 -3.77
CA LEU A 831 12.82 33.23 -2.81
C LEU A 831 14.21 33.73 -2.41
N ARG A 832 15.18 32.84 -2.14
CA ARG A 832 16.57 33.19 -1.87
C ARG A 832 17.23 33.93 -3.02
N GLU A 833 17.05 33.49 -4.25
CA GLU A 833 17.56 34.17 -5.45
C GLU A 833 17.05 35.63 -5.54
N ARG A 834 15.86 35.89 -4.98
CA ARG A 834 15.26 37.25 -4.95
C ARG A 834 15.56 38.02 -3.67
N GLY A 835 16.38 37.47 -2.76
CA GLY A 835 16.69 38.09 -1.47
C GLY A 835 15.50 38.24 -0.54
N ALA A 836 14.49 37.33 -0.64
CA ALA A 836 13.19 37.43 0.03
C ALA A 836 12.86 36.27 0.96
N ASP A 837 13.87 35.44 1.33
CA ASP A 837 13.67 34.29 2.24
C ASP A 837 13.64 34.72 3.72
#